data_49de1248ab271c3548a0ecf15a8579a4
#
_entry.id   49de1248ab271c3548a0ecf15a8579a4
#
_cell.length_a   1.000
_cell.length_b   1.000
_cell.length_c   1.000
_cell.angle_alpha   90.00
_cell.angle_beta   90.00
_cell.angle_gamma   90.00
#
_symmetry.space_group_name_H-M   'P 1'
#
loop_
_entity.id
_entity.type
_entity.pdbx_description
1 polymer ?
#
loop_
_entity_poly.entity_id
_entity_poly.type
_entity_poly.pdbx_seq_one_letter_code
_entity_poly.pdbx_strand_id
1 'polypeptide(L)'
;MMTIKKAILPLLFLSISTSITAGVVVESTYKMTGINVQGHVIDSKTKEYVPYVLVAVKGTTLATTTDAKGFYSIKNIPQGKVILEVKHLGYHNASVTLKTDKEETLEQNFELTDDVLSLDEVVLTANRQQTLRREAPVLVNVVDKQLFNLTNSATLSQGLNFQPGVRTENNCQNCGFSQVRINGLDGHYSQILIDSRPVFSALNGVYGLEQIPSSMIERVEVVRGGGSSLYGASAIGGTINVITKEPIRNSAEVGHTLSSYGNHSGWENTTNLNASIVTEDAKGGLFIYGNHHYRPGYDHNNDGYTELPNLKNQTLGFSAFYKFTPYSRITLRYHNLAEFRRGGNHLERAPHESDITEQLEHDVNGGSLAYDLFSKDTKRQLKLYYSFENTARKSYYGGIGGGTEAADTIKSAKAYGRTKEINHLLGVQYVHSFDNCWFMPATLTAGLEYNNDKMNDEVLGYDHYLNQKVSIGSAYFQNEWKDSRFTFLLGARLDKHNLIKNAVFSPRVNFRYNPSKELSLRLSYAEGFRAPQAFDEDLHTGWTDGSRQIIVRDPNLKEERSRSISASADFYHTFGSVQTNFLIEGFFTHLTNAFATRTLDKGETTDPNYENNIRNIMQRYGLSRPNAEENEIAERFNGNNATIFGLNIEAKAAFSQWLQVQAGLTLQRNMYKDSVEWSGDGAKTERRFLKTPNAYGYFTVNIQPLKNLSVALTGTYTGSMLVGHQKTDDYTFTQNGTTITYPGWAEAKAVNTPSFLSMNLKVAYDIQLSQYIKMQINGGFQNITNAFQRDLERGPLRDADYVYGPGTPRCAFLGVKFSY
;
A
#
# COMPACT_ATOMS: atom_id res chain seq x y z
N MET A 1 9.55 17.13 -30.42
CA MET A 1 8.30 17.86 -30.70
C MET A 1 7.23 16.80 -30.88
N MET A 2 6.66 16.34 -29.79
CA MET A 2 5.75 15.18 -29.76
C MET A 2 4.32 15.69 -29.83
N THR A 3 3.63 15.34 -30.87
CA THR A 3 2.26 15.73 -31.19
C THR A 3 1.30 15.22 -30.11
N ILE A 4 0.66 16.14 -29.41
CA ILE A 4 -0.45 15.85 -28.48
C ILE A 4 -1.61 15.31 -29.34
N LYS A 5 -1.77 13.99 -29.38
CA LYS A 5 -3.00 13.39 -29.89
C LYS A 5 -4.09 13.68 -28.85
N LYS A 6 -5.05 14.48 -29.26
CA LYS A 6 -6.29 14.78 -28.57
C LYS A 6 -6.98 13.46 -28.20
N ALA A 7 -6.88 13.05 -26.96
CA ALA A 7 -7.79 12.09 -26.38
C ALA A 7 -9.10 12.84 -26.10
N ILE A 8 -9.95 12.94 -27.10
CA ILE A 8 -11.36 13.25 -26.92
C ILE A 8 -11.96 12.00 -26.27
N LEU A 9 -12.28 12.13 -24.98
CA LEU A 9 -13.10 11.18 -24.24
C LEU A 9 -14.46 11.09 -24.97
N PRO A 10 -14.83 9.96 -25.57
CA PRO A 10 -16.20 9.80 -26.02
C PRO A 10 -17.05 9.59 -24.76
N LEU A 11 -17.87 10.57 -24.43
CA LEU A 11 -19.06 10.36 -23.62
C LEU A 11 -19.95 9.36 -24.38
N LEU A 12 -19.72 8.08 -24.16
CA LEU A 12 -20.63 7.04 -24.58
C LEU A 12 -21.81 7.06 -23.62
N PHE A 13 -22.80 7.90 -23.90
CA PHE A 13 -24.18 7.63 -23.54
C PHE A 13 -24.60 6.39 -24.33
N LEU A 14 -24.37 5.22 -23.75
CA LEU A 14 -24.97 3.99 -24.25
C LEU A 14 -26.46 4.06 -23.93
N SER A 15 -27.26 4.47 -24.90
CA SER A 15 -28.68 4.24 -24.92
C SER A 15 -28.93 2.72 -25.02
N ILE A 16 -28.94 2.04 -23.87
CA ILE A 16 -29.45 0.66 -23.80
C ILE A 16 -30.96 0.77 -23.64
N SER A 17 -31.64 0.89 -24.75
CA SER A 17 -33.05 0.52 -24.86
C SER A 17 -33.14 -1.00 -25.03
N THR A 18 -33.03 -1.74 -23.96
CA THR A 18 -33.51 -3.11 -23.89
C THR A 18 -34.55 -3.18 -22.78
N SER A 19 -35.77 -3.39 -23.23
CA SER A 19 -36.91 -3.69 -22.38
C SER A 19 -36.64 -4.92 -21.53
N ILE A 20 -36.14 -4.71 -20.30
CA ILE A 20 -36.22 -5.73 -19.24
C ILE A 20 -37.44 -5.35 -18.40
N THR A 21 -38.61 -5.90 -18.76
CA THR A 21 -39.73 -6.05 -17.86
C THR A 21 -39.34 -7.06 -16.77
N ALA A 22 -38.72 -6.59 -15.71
CA ALA A 22 -38.62 -7.29 -14.44
C ALA A 22 -39.25 -6.37 -13.42
N GLY A 23 -40.56 -6.57 -13.20
CA GLY A 23 -41.28 -5.90 -12.15
C GLY A 23 -40.79 -6.31 -10.78
N VAL A 24 -40.10 -5.42 -10.14
CA VAL A 24 -40.18 -5.05 -8.72
C VAL A 24 -39.66 -3.61 -8.66
N VAL A 25 -40.50 -2.68 -9.11
CA VAL A 25 -40.38 -1.29 -8.65
C VAL A 25 -41.02 -1.30 -7.26
N VAL A 26 -40.22 -1.50 -6.24
CA VAL A 26 -40.61 -1.03 -4.92
C VAL A 26 -40.44 0.49 -4.98
N GLU A 27 -41.45 1.19 -5.47
CA GLU A 27 -41.70 2.58 -5.10
C GLU A 27 -41.97 2.62 -3.60
N SER A 28 -40.93 2.52 -2.77
CA SER A 28 -41.05 3.03 -1.43
C SER A 28 -40.94 4.55 -1.56
N THR A 29 -42.06 5.22 -1.77
CA THR A 29 -42.20 6.64 -1.49
C THR A 29 -41.72 6.85 -0.06
N TYR A 30 -40.41 7.24 0.07
CA TYR A 30 -39.86 7.63 1.36
C TYR A 30 -40.63 8.88 1.80
N LYS A 31 -41.58 8.70 2.71
CA LYS A 31 -42.31 9.81 3.31
C LYS A 31 -41.30 10.63 4.10
N MET A 32 -41.05 11.87 3.69
CA MET A 32 -40.19 12.81 4.44
C MET A 32 -40.74 12.87 5.87
N THR A 33 -39.88 12.65 6.85
CA THR A 33 -40.29 12.59 8.26
C THR A 33 -40.60 13.98 8.82
N GLY A 34 -40.15 15.06 8.17
CA GLY A 34 -40.22 16.42 8.71
C GLY A 34 -39.35 16.67 9.95
N ILE A 35 -38.65 15.63 10.44
CA ILE A 35 -37.79 15.71 11.63
C ILE A 35 -36.42 16.19 11.22
N ASN A 36 -35.96 17.30 11.82
CA ASN A 36 -34.65 17.85 11.55
C ASN A 36 -33.84 17.95 12.84
N VAL A 37 -32.51 17.93 12.73
CA VAL A 37 -31.60 18.23 13.84
C VAL A 37 -30.62 19.30 13.39
N GLN A 38 -30.44 20.32 14.21
CA GLN A 38 -29.49 21.39 14.00
C GLN A 38 -28.75 21.74 15.29
N GLY A 39 -27.65 22.45 15.20
CA GLY A 39 -26.89 22.88 16.38
C GLY A 39 -25.52 23.37 16.03
N HIS A 40 -24.73 23.65 17.04
CA HIS A 40 -23.36 24.11 16.94
C HIS A 40 -22.39 23.09 17.54
N VAL A 41 -21.19 23.08 16.99
CA VAL A 41 -20.06 22.33 17.56
C VAL A 41 -19.00 23.33 18.00
N ILE A 42 -18.60 23.23 19.27
CA ILE A 42 -17.60 24.10 19.89
C ILE A 42 -16.46 23.29 20.52
N ASP A 43 -15.30 23.92 20.63
CA ASP A 43 -14.19 23.39 21.42
C ASP A 43 -14.48 23.52 22.92
N SER A 44 -14.29 22.47 23.67
CA SER A 44 -14.62 22.41 25.10
C SER A 44 -13.78 23.35 25.99
N LYS A 45 -12.54 23.67 25.57
CA LYS A 45 -11.59 24.52 26.31
C LYS A 45 -11.67 25.98 25.88
N THR A 46 -11.56 26.23 24.57
CA THR A 46 -11.52 27.59 24.01
C THR A 46 -12.90 28.21 23.85
N LYS A 47 -13.96 27.39 23.81
CA LYS A 47 -15.33 27.76 23.50
C LYS A 47 -15.48 28.39 22.09
N GLU A 48 -14.46 28.28 21.25
CA GLU A 48 -14.52 28.68 19.86
C GLU A 48 -15.33 27.66 19.03
N TYR A 49 -16.00 28.12 17.99
CA TYR A 49 -16.72 27.26 17.05
C TYR A 49 -15.75 26.40 16.25
N VAL A 50 -16.07 25.09 16.11
CA VAL A 50 -15.27 24.15 15.32
C VAL A 50 -15.90 24.00 13.94
N PRO A 51 -15.27 24.51 12.88
CA PRO A 51 -15.77 24.39 11.52
C PRO A 51 -15.47 23.00 10.94
N TYR A 52 -16.30 22.62 9.95
CA TYR A 52 -16.09 21.42 9.11
C TYR A 52 -16.07 20.07 9.86
N VAL A 53 -16.72 20.03 11.00
CA VAL A 53 -16.94 18.82 11.79
C VAL A 53 -18.00 17.95 11.10
N LEU A 54 -17.70 16.67 10.84
CA LEU A 54 -18.67 15.73 10.30
C LEU A 54 -19.69 15.35 11.38
N VAL A 55 -20.96 15.57 11.08
CA VAL A 55 -22.09 15.12 11.90
C VAL A 55 -22.90 14.11 11.09
N ALA A 56 -23.05 12.89 11.60
CA ALA A 56 -23.70 11.78 10.88
C ALA A 56 -24.74 11.06 11.73
N VAL A 57 -25.77 10.55 11.09
CA VAL A 57 -26.77 9.65 11.72
C VAL A 57 -26.30 8.21 11.53
N LYS A 58 -25.94 7.53 12.62
CA LYS A 58 -25.42 6.17 12.61
C LYS A 58 -26.34 5.19 11.93
N GLY A 59 -25.78 4.30 11.09
CA GLY A 59 -26.53 3.27 10.35
C GLY A 59 -27.38 3.82 9.20
N THR A 60 -27.11 5.06 8.79
CA THR A 60 -27.75 5.69 7.63
C THR A 60 -26.70 6.34 6.74
N THR A 61 -27.13 6.87 5.60
CA THR A 61 -26.30 7.69 4.72
C THR A 61 -26.37 9.19 5.04
N LEU A 62 -27.14 9.60 6.06
CA LEU A 62 -27.35 10.99 6.42
C LEU A 62 -26.14 11.53 7.17
N ALA A 63 -25.51 12.52 6.60
CA ALA A 63 -24.38 13.24 7.20
C ALA A 63 -24.29 14.65 6.61
N THR A 64 -23.75 15.58 7.39
CA THR A 64 -23.43 16.95 7.00
C THR A 64 -22.13 17.36 7.67
N THR A 65 -21.58 18.53 7.30
CA THR A 65 -20.46 19.15 8.01
C THR A 65 -20.89 20.48 8.60
N THR A 66 -20.25 20.89 9.71
CA THR A 66 -20.43 22.24 10.23
C THR A 66 -19.88 23.28 9.24
N ASP A 67 -20.53 24.43 9.18
CA ASP A 67 -20.04 25.58 8.43
C ASP A 67 -18.86 26.29 9.15
N ALA A 68 -18.42 27.43 8.63
CA ALA A 68 -17.34 28.22 9.21
C ALA A 68 -17.65 28.76 10.62
N LYS A 69 -18.93 28.78 11.02
CA LYS A 69 -19.41 29.19 12.35
C LYS A 69 -19.77 28.01 13.23
N GLY A 70 -19.34 26.81 12.86
CA GLY A 70 -19.61 25.59 13.60
C GLY A 70 -21.08 25.12 13.58
N PHE A 71 -21.94 25.72 12.75
CA PHE A 71 -23.34 25.35 12.64
C PHE A 71 -23.55 24.19 11.70
N TYR A 72 -24.45 23.24 12.07
CA TYR A 72 -24.86 22.13 11.23
C TYR A 72 -26.38 21.97 11.21
N SER A 73 -26.90 21.37 10.15
CA SER A 73 -28.32 20.98 10.03
C SER A 73 -28.46 19.70 9.21
N ILE A 74 -29.16 18.70 9.75
CA ILE A 74 -29.52 17.45 9.07
C ILE A 74 -31.03 17.38 8.98
N LYS A 75 -31.57 17.27 7.77
CA LYS A 75 -33.01 17.22 7.51
C LYS A 75 -33.49 15.78 7.33
N ASN A 76 -34.77 15.57 7.66
CA ASN A 76 -35.47 14.30 7.42
C ASN A 76 -34.77 13.09 8.07
N ILE A 77 -34.36 13.22 9.32
CA ILE A 77 -33.80 12.09 10.06
C ILE A 77 -34.85 11.05 10.36
N PRO A 78 -34.50 9.75 10.50
CA PRO A 78 -35.45 8.69 10.82
C PRO A 78 -36.21 8.95 12.10
N GLN A 79 -37.48 8.51 12.14
CA GLN A 79 -38.27 8.51 13.36
C GLN A 79 -37.81 7.37 14.28
N GLY A 80 -37.86 7.62 15.61
CA GLY A 80 -37.53 6.66 16.65
C GLY A 80 -36.23 7.00 17.41
N LYS A 81 -35.47 6.01 17.79
CA LYS A 81 -34.20 6.18 18.49
C LYS A 81 -33.07 6.31 17.45
N VAL A 82 -32.45 7.47 17.35
CA VAL A 82 -31.31 7.74 16.45
C VAL A 82 -30.07 8.11 17.24
N ILE A 83 -28.89 7.73 16.72
CA ILE A 83 -27.60 8.11 17.28
C ILE A 83 -26.94 9.09 16.31
N LEU A 84 -26.66 10.31 16.79
CA LEU A 84 -25.78 11.24 16.08
C LEU A 84 -24.34 10.98 16.51
N GLU A 85 -23.45 10.83 15.54
CA GLU A 85 -22.01 10.73 15.73
C GLU A 85 -21.34 11.99 15.16
N VAL A 86 -20.40 12.55 15.94
CA VAL A 86 -19.64 13.75 15.58
C VAL A 86 -18.17 13.39 15.50
N LYS A 87 -17.52 13.69 14.39
CA LYS A 87 -16.13 13.31 14.10
C LYS A 87 -15.36 14.48 13.49
N HIS A 88 -14.19 14.75 14.05
CA HIS A 88 -13.26 15.75 13.50
C HIS A 88 -11.82 15.36 13.86
N LEU A 89 -10.89 15.54 12.93
CA LEU A 89 -9.47 15.28 13.19
C LEU A 89 -8.96 16.23 14.28
N GLY A 90 -8.27 15.67 15.26
CA GLY A 90 -7.75 16.41 16.41
C GLY A 90 -8.72 16.54 17.58
N TYR A 91 -9.91 15.91 17.52
CA TYR A 91 -10.89 15.86 18.59
C TYR A 91 -11.38 14.44 18.87
N HIS A 92 -11.72 14.18 20.12
CA HIS A 92 -12.42 12.95 20.49
C HIS A 92 -13.79 12.88 19.81
N ASN A 93 -14.15 11.71 19.31
CA ASN A 93 -15.46 11.49 18.74
C ASN A 93 -16.53 11.63 19.81
N ALA A 94 -17.62 12.35 19.51
CA ALA A 94 -18.77 12.50 20.37
C ALA A 94 -20.00 11.81 19.77
N SER A 95 -20.90 11.33 20.61
CA SER A 95 -22.16 10.79 20.16
C SER A 95 -23.28 11.07 21.16
N VAL A 96 -24.49 11.23 20.64
CA VAL A 96 -25.69 11.42 21.45
C VAL A 96 -26.82 10.57 20.87
N THR A 97 -27.65 10.04 21.74
CA THR A 97 -28.87 9.32 21.36
C THR A 97 -30.06 10.25 21.50
N LEU A 98 -30.78 10.48 20.40
CA LEU A 98 -32.00 11.27 20.34
C LEU A 98 -33.22 10.39 20.16
N LYS A 99 -34.33 10.84 20.73
CA LYS A 99 -35.68 10.28 20.44
C LYS A 99 -36.38 11.25 19.49
N THR A 100 -36.78 10.75 18.34
CA THR A 100 -37.32 11.52 17.23
C THR A 100 -38.77 11.05 16.94
N ASP A 101 -39.70 11.39 17.81
CA ASP A 101 -41.07 10.83 17.76
C ASP A 101 -42.04 11.75 17.04
N LYS A 102 -41.73 13.05 16.87
CA LYS A 102 -42.63 14.05 16.27
C LYS A 102 -41.93 14.84 15.17
N GLU A 103 -42.69 15.36 14.22
CA GLU A 103 -42.18 16.30 13.23
C GLU A 103 -41.79 17.61 13.93
N GLU A 104 -40.48 17.82 14.12
CA GLU A 104 -39.93 19.01 14.77
C GLU A 104 -38.46 19.19 14.37
N THR A 105 -37.94 20.38 14.62
CA THR A 105 -36.52 20.63 14.55
C THR A 105 -35.93 20.57 15.95
N LEU A 106 -35.09 19.56 16.18
CA LEU A 106 -34.38 19.36 17.43
C LEU A 106 -33.10 20.16 17.43
N GLU A 107 -32.79 20.83 18.54
CA GLU A 107 -31.50 21.47 18.74
C GLU A 107 -30.58 20.57 19.54
N GLN A 108 -29.40 20.28 18.99
CA GLN A 108 -28.37 19.48 19.64
C GLN A 108 -26.99 20.11 19.42
N ASN A 109 -26.40 20.65 20.46
CA ASN A 109 -25.06 21.20 20.45
C ASN A 109 -24.04 20.14 20.93
N PHE A 110 -22.78 20.27 20.48
CA PHE A 110 -21.68 19.39 20.89
C PHE A 110 -20.48 20.23 21.37
N GLU A 111 -19.90 19.78 22.47
CA GLU A 111 -18.59 20.26 22.95
C GLU A 111 -17.56 19.15 22.69
N LEU A 112 -16.55 19.46 21.88
CA LEU A 112 -15.50 18.51 21.52
C LEU A 112 -14.25 18.76 22.39
N THR A 113 -13.65 17.68 22.85
CA THR A 113 -12.39 17.70 23.59
C THR A 113 -11.24 17.34 22.65
N ASP A 114 -10.11 18.02 22.76
CA ASP A 114 -8.93 17.76 21.95
C ASP A 114 -8.47 16.30 22.03
N ASP A 115 -8.22 15.69 20.90
CA ASP A 115 -7.55 14.42 20.70
C ASP A 115 -6.34 14.59 19.77
N VAL A 116 -5.32 15.24 20.27
CA VAL A 116 -4.14 15.63 19.50
C VAL A 116 -3.38 14.42 18.95
N LEU A 117 -3.46 13.28 19.62
CA LEU A 117 -2.83 12.02 19.19
C LEU A 117 -3.73 11.13 18.33
N SER A 118 -4.94 11.59 17.97
CA SER A 118 -5.94 10.83 17.18
C SER A 118 -6.22 9.43 17.77
N LEU A 119 -6.37 9.36 19.09
CA LEU A 119 -6.55 8.09 19.83
C LEU A 119 -7.92 7.44 19.54
N ASP A 120 -8.92 8.25 19.27
CA ASP A 120 -10.29 7.84 18.92
C ASP A 120 -10.52 7.73 17.40
N GLU A 121 -9.46 7.54 16.63
CA GLU A 121 -9.56 7.37 15.19
C GLU A 121 -10.41 6.15 14.82
N VAL A 122 -11.23 6.30 13.78
CA VAL A 122 -12.07 5.22 13.27
C VAL A 122 -11.29 4.41 12.25
N VAL A 123 -11.24 3.10 12.44
CA VAL A 123 -10.59 2.16 11.53
C VAL A 123 -11.61 1.20 10.91
N LEU A 124 -11.29 0.69 9.72
CA LEU A 124 -12.12 -0.21 8.93
C LEU A 124 -11.51 -1.61 8.79
N THR A 125 -10.18 -1.68 8.80
CA THR A 125 -9.43 -2.90 8.41
C THR A 125 -9.51 -4.00 9.46
N ALA A 126 -9.81 -3.67 10.72
CA ALA A 126 -9.88 -4.65 11.80
C ALA A 126 -10.91 -5.75 11.56
N ASN A 127 -12.09 -5.39 11.07
CA ASN A 127 -13.26 -6.29 10.96
C ASN A 127 -14.18 -5.97 9.76
N ARG A 128 -13.73 -5.16 8.80
CA ARG A 128 -14.52 -4.62 7.67
C ARG A 128 -15.71 -3.75 8.10
N GLN A 129 -15.68 -3.24 9.35
CA GLN A 129 -16.68 -2.32 9.91
C GLN A 129 -15.97 -1.11 10.53
N GLN A 130 -16.65 0.03 10.52
CA GLN A 130 -16.15 1.21 11.21
C GLN A 130 -16.15 0.96 12.72
N THR A 131 -14.97 1.00 13.33
CA THR A 131 -14.80 0.85 14.78
C THR A 131 -13.73 1.80 15.29
N LEU A 132 -13.81 2.23 16.54
CA LEU A 132 -12.74 3.02 17.15
C LEU A 132 -11.47 2.18 17.27
N ARG A 133 -10.31 2.75 16.96
CA ARG A 133 -9.00 2.06 17.02
C ARG A 133 -8.77 1.39 18.37
N ARG A 134 -9.08 2.09 19.48
CA ARG A 134 -8.94 1.54 20.84
C ARG A 134 -9.90 0.39 21.16
N GLU A 135 -11.00 0.30 20.42
CA GLU A 135 -12.02 -0.76 20.58
C GLU A 135 -11.90 -1.87 19.55
N ALA A 136 -11.02 -1.72 18.58
CA ALA A 136 -10.77 -2.72 17.56
C ALA A 136 -10.22 -4.03 18.17
N PRO A 137 -10.71 -5.20 17.72
CA PRO A 137 -10.28 -6.49 18.25
C PRO A 137 -8.84 -6.84 17.90
N VAL A 138 -8.29 -6.23 16.85
CA VAL A 138 -6.88 -6.34 16.45
C VAL A 138 -6.22 -4.98 16.49
N LEU A 139 -4.91 -4.97 16.66
CA LEU A 139 -4.13 -3.74 16.57
C LEU A 139 -4.12 -3.24 15.11
N VAL A 140 -4.57 -2.00 14.92
CA VAL A 140 -4.50 -1.28 13.64
C VAL A 140 -3.61 -0.07 13.83
N ASN A 141 -2.53 0.00 13.07
CA ASN A 141 -1.72 1.20 12.97
C ASN A 141 -2.26 2.09 11.86
N VAL A 142 -2.24 3.40 12.10
CA VAL A 142 -2.76 4.37 11.16
C VAL A 142 -1.69 5.38 10.78
N VAL A 143 -1.52 5.59 9.48
CA VAL A 143 -0.75 6.68 8.88
C VAL A 143 -1.76 7.66 8.33
N ASP A 144 -1.92 8.79 8.98
CA ASP A 144 -2.87 9.82 8.59
C ASP A 144 -2.29 10.82 7.57
N LYS A 145 -3.15 11.67 7.04
CA LYS A 145 -2.74 12.75 6.10
C LYS A 145 -1.71 13.71 6.74
N GLN A 146 -1.78 13.92 8.05
CA GLN A 146 -0.84 14.82 8.75
C GLN A 146 0.58 14.27 8.68
N LEU A 147 0.76 12.96 8.91
CA LEU A 147 2.07 12.32 8.82
C LEU A 147 2.67 12.40 7.41
N PHE A 148 1.87 12.17 6.34
CA PHE A 148 2.33 12.37 4.96
C PHE A 148 2.79 13.82 4.71
N ASN A 149 2.07 14.78 5.25
CA ASN A 149 2.46 16.19 5.15
C ASN A 149 3.74 16.50 5.93
N LEU A 150 3.88 16.02 7.17
CA LEU A 150 5.05 16.27 8.03
C LEU A 150 6.34 15.68 7.41
N THR A 151 6.23 14.49 6.85
CA THR A 151 7.37 13.77 6.25
C THR A 151 7.66 14.18 4.80
N ASN A 152 6.85 15.06 4.23
CA ASN A 152 6.90 15.44 2.82
C ASN A 152 6.82 14.22 1.87
N SER A 153 6.03 13.22 2.25
CA SER A 153 5.87 11.98 1.48
C SER A 153 4.92 12.19 0.30
N ALA A 154 5.43 12.01 -0.92
CA ALA A 154 4.65 12.14 -2.15
C ALA A 154 3.82 10.88 -2.47
N THR A 155 4.30 9.71 -2.04
CA THR A 155 3.73 8.40 -2.35
C THR A 155 3.42 7.59 -1.10
N LEU A 156 2.64 6.51 -1.27
CA LEU A 156 2.34 5.58 -0.19
C LEU A 156 3.61 4.97 0.42
N SER A 157 4.56 4.53 -0.40
CA SER A 157 5.79 3.87 0.04
C SER A 157 6.58 4.72 1.03
N GLN A 158 6.72 6.01 0.77
CA GLN A 158 7.47 6.93 1.64
C GLN A 158 6.83 7.08 3.02
N GLY A 159 5.50 7.20 3.09
CA GLY A 159 4.77 7.36 4.35
C GLY A 159 4.78 6.11 5.24
N LEU A 160 4.86 4.93 4.64
CA LEU A 160 4.84 3.65 5.37
C LEU A 160 6.06 3.43 6.27
N ASN A 161 7.20 4.07 6.00
CA ASN A 161 8.40 3.97 6.85
C ASN A 161 8.22 4.53 8.27
N PHE A 162 7.15 5.28 8.52
CA PHE A 162 6.87 5.89 9.83
C PHE A 162 5.84 5.08 10.62
N GLN A 163 5.97 3.76 10.57
CA GLN A 163 5.15 2.81 11.34
C GLN A 163 6.03 1.70 11.93
N PRO A 164 5.81 1.28 13.20
CA PRO A 164 6.56 0.16 13.75
C PRO A 164 6.20 -1.12 12.99
N GLY A 165 7.18 -1.99 12.77
CA GLY A 165 7.00 -3.24 12.05
C GLY A 165 6.92 -3.09 10.52
N VAL A 166 7.05 -1.88 9.98
CA VAL A 166 6.98 -1.63 8.53
C VAL A 166 8.26 -0.94 8.04
N ARG A 167 8.79 -1.40 6.95
CA ARG A 167 9.94 -0.80 6.28
C ARG A 167 9.79 -0.91 4.76
N THR A 168 10.04 0.17 4.06
CA THR A 168 10.19 0.15 2.60
C THR A 168 11.66 0.10 2.22
N GLU A 169 11.97 -0.62 1.15
CA GLU A 169 13.32 -0.74 0.62
C GLU A 169 13.31 -0.73 -0.90
N ASN A 170 14.42 -0.30 -1.49
CA ASN A 170 14.69 -0.49 -2.90
C ASN A 170 15.39 -1.83 -3.09
N ASN A 171 15.00 -2.57 -4.12
CA ASN A 171 15.53 -3.90 -4.38
C ASN A 171 16.46 -3.96 -5.60
N CYS A 172 16.46 -2.95 -6.45
CA CYS A 172 17.26 -2.93 -7.66
C CYS A 172 17.73 -1.51 -7.97
N GLN A 173 18.98 -1.33 -8.35
CA GLN A 173 19.56 -0.04 -8.76
C GLN A 173 19.00 0.44 -10.10
N ASN A 174 18.73 -0.50 -11.03
CA ASN A 174 18.35 -0.14 -12.39
C ASN A 174 16.88 0.23 -12.51
N CYS A 175 15.95 -0.54 -11.95
CA CYS A 175 14.53 -0.20 -11.99
C CYS A 175 14.07 0.60 -10.77
N GLY A 176 14.84 0.59 -9.68
CA GLY A 176 14.55 1.36 -8.45
C GLY A 176 13.20 1.00 -7.85
N PHE A 177 12.79 -0.26 -7.95
CA PHE A 177 11.52 -0.64 -7.44
C PHE A 177 11.54 -0.76 -5.92
N SER A 178 10.48 -0.27 -5.29
CA SER A 178 10.31 -0.30 -3.84
C SER A 178 9.33 -1.37 -3.41
N GLN A 179 9.71 -2.14 -2.40
CA GLN A 179 8.78 -3.05 -1.72
C GLN A 179 8.61 -2.69 -0.25
N VAL A 180 7.49 -3.13 0.33
CA VAL A 180 7.22 -2.98 1.75
C VAL A 180 7.42 -4.30 2.47
N ARG A 181 8.23 -4.29 3.55
CA ARG A 181 8.38 -5.42 4.46
C ARG A 181 7.55 -5.19 5.70
N ILE A 182 6.79 -6.20 6.10
CA ILE A 182 6.05 -6.19 7.38
C ILE A 182 6.67 -7.23 8.30
N ASN A 183 7.19 -6.79 9.45
CA ASN A 183 7.92 -7.63 10.41
C ASN A 183 9.05 -8.45 9.73
N GLY A 184 9.71 -7.85 8.70
CA GLY A 184 10.78 -8.46 7.94
C GLY A 184 10.36 -9.50 6.89
N LEU A 185 9.09 -9.77 6.73
CA LEU A 185 8.56 -10.54 5.61
C LEU A 185 8.52 -9.69 4.35
N ASP A 186 8.90 -10.25 3.22
CA ASP A 186 8.98 -9.59 1.92
C ASP A 186 7.65 -9.02 1.44
N GLY A 187 7.70 -8.08 0.51
CA GLY A 187 6.53 -7.38 0.00
C GLY A 187 5.45 -8.30 -0.56
N HIS A 188 5.83 -9.40 -1.18
CA HIS A 188 4.89 -10.38 -1.73
C HIS A 188 4.06 -11.13 -0.67
N TYR A 189 4.41 -11.00 0.62
CA TYR A 189 3.60 -11.47 1.76
C TYR A 189 2.63 -10.43 2.30
N SER A 190 2.61 -9.24 1.74
CA SER A 190 1.77 -8.12 2.16
C SER A 190 0.63 -7.88 1.18
N GLN A 191 -0.60 -7.87 1.69
CA GLN A 191 -1.78 -7.55 0.88
C GLN A 191 -2.04 -6.05 0.89
N ILE A 192 -2.05 -5.42 -0.28
CA ILE A 192 -2.40 -4.02 -0.42
C ILE A 192 -3.84 -3.91 -0.91
N LEU A 193 -4.60 -3.03 -0.26
CA LEU A 193 -6.01 -2.80 -0.54
C LEU A 193 -6.25 -1.31 -0.77
N ILE A 194 -7.24 -0.99 -1.60
CA ILE A 194 -7.86 0.34 -1.64
C ILE A 194 -9.31 0.19 -1.21
N ASP A 195 -9.70 0.90 -0.13
CA ASP A 195 -11.04 0.82 0.49
C ASP A 195 -11.49 -0.62 0.76
N SER A 196 -10.61 -1.42 1.35
CA SER A 196 -10.81 -2.83 1.72
C SER A 196 -10.99 -3.80 0.54
N ARG A 197 -10.54 -3.42 -0.66
CA ARG A 197 -10.58 -4.28 -1.86
C ARG A 197 -9.17 -4.48 -2.39
N PRO A 198 -8.80 -5.73 -2.67
CA PRO A 198 -7.54 -5.97 -3.38
C PRO A 198 -7.62 -5.29 -4.75
N VAL A 199 -6.66 -4.44 -5.01
CA VAL A 199 -6.52 -3.71 -6.29
C VAL A 199 -5.35 -4.27 -7.07
N PHE A 200 -4.54 -5.07 -6.39
CA PHE A 200 -3.28 -5.52 -6.92
C PHE A 200 -3.38 -6.93 -7.49
N SER A 201 -3.03 -6.97 -8.73
CA SER A 201 -2.67 -8.12 -9.51
C SER A 201 -1.22 -8.56 -9.20
N ALA A 202 -0.76 -9.57 -9.88
CA ALA A 202 0.64 -10.01 -9.82
C ALA A 202 1.61 -8.88 -10.19
N LEU A 203 1.24 -8.02 -11.15
CA LEU A 203 2.07 -6.90 -11.64
C LEU A 203 2.15 -5.73 -10.68
N ASN A 204 1.05 -5.37 -10.06
CA ASN A 204 0.97 -4.13 -9.28
C ASN A 204 1.37 -4.30 -7.81
N GLY A 205 1.54 -5.54 -7.34
CA GLY A 205 1.99 -5.83 -5.96
C GLY A 205 3.36 -5.25 -5.65
N VAL A 206 4.18 -5.04 -6.65
CA VAL A 206 5.56 -4.56 -6.55
C VAL A 206 5.63 -3.05 -6.83
N TYR A 207 5.16 -2.60 -7.98
CA TYR A 207 5.29 -1.19 -8.40
C TYR A 207 4.17 -0.29 -7.83
N GLY A 208 3.03 -0.85 -7.45
CA GLY A 208 1.85 -0.11 -7.03
C GLY A 208 2.04 0.82 -5.83
N LEU A 209 2.99 0.55 -4.94
CA LEU A 209 3.24 1.39 -3.76
C LEU A 209 3.71 2.81 -4.10
N GLU A 210 4.51 2.97 -5.15
CA GLU A 210 4.97 4.28 -5.62
C GLU A 210 3.94 4.95 -6.53
N GLN A 211 3.02 4.18 -7.07
CA GLN A 211 1.97 4.64 -7.97
C GLN A 211 0.78 5.26 -7.25
N ILE A 212 0.60 4.99 -5.94
CA ILE A 212 -0.47 5.56 -5.13
C ILE A 212 -0.05 6.92 -4.58
N PRO A 213 -0.60 8.05 -5.11
CA PRO A 213 -0.22 9.38 -4.66
C PRO A 213 -0.85 9.72 -3.31
N SER A 214 -0.11 10.43 -2.46
CA SER A 214 -0.60 10.89 -1.16
C SER A 214 -1.83 11.83 -1.27
N SER A 215 -2.04 12.46 -2.43
CA SER A 215 -3.17 13.35 -2.67
C SER A 215 -4.54 12.66 -2.60
N MET A 216 -4.62 11.35 -2.92
CA MET A 216 -5.87 10.58 -2.82
C MET A 216 -6.09 9.97 -1.43
N ILE A 217 -5.06 9.93 -0.59
CA ILE A 217 -5.09 9.19 0.68
C ILE A 217 -5.73 10.05 1.77
N GLU A 218 -6.73 9.52 2.46
CA GLU A 218 -7.23 10.04 3.73
C GLU A 218 -6.38 9.52 4.88
N ARG A 219 -6.18 8.20 4.92
CA ARG A 219 -5.30 7.48 5.84
C ARG A 219 -4.93 6.12 5.30
N VAL A 220 -3.89 5.54 5.85
CA VAL A 220 -3.50 4.15 5.58
C VAL A 220 -3.61 3.35 6.88
N GLU A 221 -4.30 2.24 6.82
CA GLU A 221 -4.48 1.33 7.95
C GLU A 221 -3.61 0.09 7.74
N VAL A 222 -2.75 -0.22 8.71
CA VAL A 222 -1.85 -1.38 8.66
C VAL A 222 -2.23 -2.36 9.75
N VAL A 223 -2.55 -3.59 9.36
CA VAL A 223 -2.74 -4.74 10.26
C VAL A 223 -1.62 -5.72 9.99
N ARG A 224 -0.85 -6.07 11.03
CA ARG A 224 0.27 -7.01 10.94
C ARG A 224 -0.16 -8.43 11.28
N GLY A 225 0.57 -9.40 10.74
CA GLY A 225 0.26 -10.82 10.88
C GLY A 225 -0.80 -11.31 9.89
N GLY A 226 -1.21 -12.57 10.00
CA GLY A 226 -2.10 -13.24 9.05
C GLY A 226 -3.44 -12.52 8.87
N GLY A 227 -3.68 -11.97 7.67
CA GLY A 227 -4.90 -11.25 7.30
C GLY A 227 -5.81 -12.02 6.34
N SER A 228 -5.40 -13.22 5.91
CA SER A 228 -6.11 -13.97 4.88
C SER A 228 -7.52 -14.37 5.26
N SER A 229 -7.81 -14.48 6.55
CA SER A 229 -9.16 -14.76 7.06
C SER A 229 -10.20 -13.66 6.72
N LEU A 230 -9.76 -12.47 6.33
CA LEU A 230 -10.66 -11.41 5.85
C LEU A 230 -10.42 -11.05 4.39
N TYR A 231 -9.14 -10.96 4.00
CA TYR A 231 -8.74 -10.35 2.76
C TYR A 231 -8.25 -11.33 1.70
N GLY A 232 -8.14 -12.65 2.06
CA GLY A 232 -7.80 -13.72 1.12
C GLY A 232 -6.30 -13.91 0.94
N ALA A 233 -5.91 -14.44 -0.21
CA ALA A 233 -4.53 -14.80 -0.54
C ALA A 233 -3.57 -13.61 -0.43
N SER A 234 -2.30 -13.90 -0.14
CA SER A 234 -1.17 -12.96 0.01
C SER A 234 -1.14 -12.13 1.29
N ALA A 235 -2.10 -12.24 2.20
CA ALA A 235 -2.07 -11.57 3.50
C ALA A 235 -1.38 -12.41 4.59
N ILE A 236 -0.13 -12.84 4.34
CA ILE A 236 0.69 -13.61 5.27
C ILE A 236 1.38 -12.70 6.29
N GLY A 237 2.08 -11.67 5.83
CA GLY A 237 2.81 -10.71 6.67
C GLY A 237 1.90 -9.64 7.25
N GLY A 238 0.86 -9.28 6.51
CA GLY A 238 -0.10 -8.27 6.94
C GLY A 238 -0.93 -7.71 5.80
N THR A 239 -1.73 -6.70 6.15
CA THR A 239 -2.60 -5.99 5.22
C THR A 239 -2.36 -4.48 5.34
N ILE A 240 -2.17 -3.82 4.21
CA ILE A 240 -2.07 -2.36 4.08
C ILE A 240 -3.31 -1.89 3.33
N ASN A 241 -4.19 -1.16 3.99
CA ASN A 241 -5.43 -0.69 3.41
C ASN A 241 -5.40 0.83 3.27
N VAL A 242 -5.38 1.29 2.04
CA VAL A 242 -5.46 2.71 1.69
C VAL A 242 -6.92 3.13 1.71
N ILE A 243 -7.26 4.01 2.63
CA ILE A 243 -8.58 4.63 2.69
C ILE A 243 -8.54 5.93 1.90
N THR A 244 -9.37 6.01 0.87
CA THR A 244 -9.42 7.17 -0.03
C THR A 244 -10.26 8.30 0.56
N LYS A 245 -9.92 9.54 0.19
CA LYS A 245 -10.71 10.71 0.58
C LYS A 245 -12.12 10.61 0.04
N GLU A 246 -13.09 10.98 0.88
CA GLU A 246 -14.48 11.15 0.49
C GLU A 246 -14.82 12.64 0.35
N PRO A 247 -15.66 13.02 -0.63
CA PRO A 247 -16.16 14.39 -0.72
C PRO A 247 -17.19 14.63 0.39
N ILE A 248 -16.79 15.37 1.42
CA ILE A 248 -17.67 15.74 2.55
C ILE A 248 -18.06 17.23 2.55
N ARG A 249 -17.30 18.07 1.84
CA ARG A 249 -17.52 19.50 1.67
C ARG A 249 -16.87 19.98 0.36
N ASN A 250 -17.25 21.17 -0.09
CA ASN A 250 -16.57 21.81 -1.20
C ASN A 250 -15.16 22.23 -0.78
N SER A 251 -14.17 21.82 -1.53
CA SER A 251 -12.77 22.15 -1.26
C SER A 251 -11.92 21.90 -2.51
N ALA A 252 -10.80 22.60 -2.60
CA ALA A 252 -9.80 22.37 -3.62
C ALA A 252 -8.40 22.56 -3.05
N GLU A 253 -7.45 21.77 -3.50
CA GLU A 253 -6.04 21.89 -3.11
C GLU A 253 -5.17 21.65 -4.35
N VAL A 254 -4.22 22.54 -4.59
CA VAL A 254 -3.17 22.43 -5.61
C VAL A 254 -1.83 22.66 -4.95
N GLY A 255 -0.92 21.74 -5.12
CA GLY A 255 0.44 21.86 -4.59
C GLY A 255 1.48 21.54 -5.65
N HIS A 256 2.62 22.23 -5.59
CA HIS A 256 3.79 21.94 -6.40
C HIS A 256 5.03 21.97 -5.53
N THR A 257 5.88 20.95 -5.69
CA THR A 257 7.15 20.81 -4.95
C THR A 257 8.27 20.57 -5.95
N LEU A 258 9.33 21.33 -5.81
CA LEU A 258 10.60 21.17 -6.52
C LEU A 258 11.62 20.58 -5.54
N SER A 259 12.41 19.59 -6.00
CA SER A 259 13.43 18.95 -5.20
C SER A 259 14.75 18.82 -6.00
N SER A 260 15.89 18.85 -5.31
CA SER A 260 17.21 18.74 -5.92
C SER A 260 18.13 17.84 -5.10
N TYR A 261 18.76 16.88 -5.77
CA TYR A 261 19.78 15.98 -5.19
C TYR A 261 21.22 16.53 -5.29
N GLY A 262 21.40 17.76 -5.78
CA GLY A 262 22.71 18.39 -5.95
C GLY A 262 23.13 18.60 -7.41
N ASN A 263 24.45 18.79 -7.64
CA ASN A 263 24.95 19.42 -8.86
C ASN A 263 24.77 18.64 -10.19
N HIS A 264 24.34 17.39 -10.20
CA HIS A 264 24.36 16.54 -11.40
C HIS A 264 23.03 15.92 -11.80
N SER A 265 21.92 16.21 -11.09
CA SER A 265 20.70 15.40 -11.23
C SER A 265 19.46 16.16 -11.73
N GLY A 266 19.57 17.38 -12.18
CA GLY A 266 18.38 18.16 -12.56
C GLY A 266 17.36 18.31 -11.40
N TRP A 267 16.13 18.72 -11.75
CA TRP A 267 15.07 19.00 -10.79
C TRP A 267 13.99 17.92 -10.81
N GLU A 268 13.77 17.31 -9.65
CA GLU A 268 12.57 16.51 -9.41
C GLU A 268 11.39 17.45 -9.13
N ASN A 269 10.24 17.17 -9.72
CA ASN A 269 9.05 17.97 -9.48
C ASN A 269 7.81 17.09 -9.27
N THR A 270 6.99 17.50 -8.30
CA THR A 270 5.75 16.84 -7.96
C THR A 270 4.61 17.85 -7.93
N THR A 271 3.58 17.64 -8.73
CA THR A 271 2.36 18.45 -8.72
C THR A 271 1.19 17.60 -8.27
N ASN A 272 0.46 18.05 -7.27
CA ASN A 272 -0.71 17.40 -6.74
C ASN A 272 -1.94 18.30 -6.89
N LEU A 273 -3.04 17.69 -7.27
CA LEU A 273 -4.35 18.32 -7.34
C LEU A 273 -5.37 17.46 -6.61
N ASN A 274 -6.23 18.08 -5.81
CA ASN A 274 -7.47 17.43 -5.38
C ASN A 274 -8.60 18.46 -5.25
N ALA A 275 -9.83 18.04 -5.52
CA ALA A 275 -11.01 18.88 -5.40
C ALA A 275 -12.21 18.02 -5.00
N SER A 276 -13.07 18.61 -4.17
CA SER A 276 -14.33 17.98 -3.71
C SER A 276 -15.49 18.94 -3.97
N ILE A 277 -16.57 18.38 -4.49
CA ILE A 277 -17.84 19.10 -4.67
C ILE A 277 -18.94 18.23 -4.03
N VAL A 278 -19.80 18.87 -3.23
CA VAL A 278 -20.93 18.18 -2.57
C VAL A 278 -22.17 19.03 -2.82
N THR A 279 -23.27 18.36 -3.13
CA THR A 279 -24.57 19.04 -3.29
C THR A 279 -25.06 19.62 -1.95
N GLU A 280 -25.83 20.70 -1.98
CA GLU A 280 -26.36 21.37 -0.77
C GLU A 280 -27.18 20.44 0.13
N ASP A 281 -27.87 19.45 -0.45
CA ASP A 281 -28.62 18.44 0.28
C ASP A 281 -27.75 17.25 0.72
N ALA A 282 -26.45 17.30 0.48
CA ALA A 282 -25.46 16.26 0.75
C ALA A 282 -25.81 14.88 0.18
N LYS A 283 -26.67 14.80 -0.84
CA LYS A 283 -27.03 13.54 -1.52
C LYS A 283 -26.01 13.10 -2.53
N GLY A 284 -25.36 14.04 -3.21
CA GLY A 284 -24.33 13.78 -4.21
C GLY A 284 -22.99 14.38 -3.83
N GLY A 285 -21.92 13.71 -4.19
CA GLY A 285 -20.56 14.23 -4.01
C GLY A 285 -19.62 13.68 -5.06
N LEU A 286 -18.65 14.50 -5.44
CA LEU A 286 -17.58 14.18 -6.37
C LEU A 286 -16.24 14.64 -5.79
N PHE A 287 -15.29 13.73 -5.71
CA PHE A 287 -13.88 13.99 -5.39
C PHE A 287 -13.05 13.68 -6.64
N ILE A 288 -12.21 14.60 -7.05
CA ILE A 288 -11.26 14.43 -8.17
C ILE A 288 -9.86 14.62 -7.59
N TYR A 289 -8.93 13.80 -8.02
CA TYR A 289 -7.52 13.91 -7.66
C TYR A 289 -6.62 13.68 -8.87
N GLY A 290 -5.46 14.30 -8.85
CA GLY A 290 -4.43 14.13 -9.85
C GLY A 290 -3.05 14.28 -9.24
N ASN A 291 -2.09 13.62 -9.87
CA ASN A 291 -0.68 13.72 -9.54
C ASN A 291 0.15 13.70 -10.81
N HIS A 292 1.21 14.49 -10.83
CA HIS A 292 2.30 14.40 -11.79
C HIS A 292 3.61 14.43 -11.02
N HIS A 293 4.39 13.39 -11.16
CA HIS A 293 5.70 13.26 -10.54
C HIS A 293 6.74 12.95 -11.62
N TYR A 294 7.79 13.77 -11.66
CA TYR A 294 8.95 13.57 -12.52
C TYR A 294 10.22 13.63 -11.70
N ARG A 295 11.05 12.59 -11.78
CA ARG A 295 12.38 12.51 -11.22
C ARG A 295 13.37 12.17 -12.33
N PRO A 296 14.40 12.99 -12.59
CA PRO A 296 15.46 12.64 -13.52
C PRO A 296 16.30 11.47 -12.97
N GLY A 297 16.98 10.74 -13.84
CA GLY A 297 17.96 9.74 -13.43
C GLY A 297 19.08 10.37 -12.61
N TYR A 298 19.51 9.68 -11.55
CA TYR A 298 20.57 10.13 -10.67
C TYR A 298 21.70 9.11 -10.58
N ASP A 299 22.88 9.51 -11.00
CA ASP A 299 24.16 8.79 -10.90
C ASP A 299 24.90 9.31 -9.65
N HIS A 300 25.01 8.47 -8.62
CA HIS A 300 25.61 8.85 -7.34
C HIS A 300 27.13 8.79 -7.35
N ASN A 301 27.69 7.82 -8.02
CA ASN A 301 29.10 7.49 -7.97
C ASN A 301 29.87 8.02 -9.19
N ASN A 302 29.18 8.71 -10.12
CA ASN A 302 29.70 9.32 -11.37
C ASN A 302 30.39 8.30 -12.30
N ASP A 303 29.79 7.13 -12.43
CA ASP A 303 30.29 6.10 -13.35
C ASP A 303 29.51 6.07 -14.68
N GLY A 304 28.49 6.91 -14.82
CA GLY A 304 27.60 6.99 -15.98
C GLY A 304 26.36 6.11 -15.89
N TYR A 305 26.18 5.37 -14.80
CA TYR A 305 25.04 4.47 -14.55
C TYR A 305 24.20 5.00 -13.38
N THR A 306 22.90 4.95 -13.52
CA THR A 306 22.00 5.50 -12.50
C THR A 306 21.82 4.58 -11.32
N GLU A 307 21.84 5.11 -10.09
CA GLU A 307 21.40 4.46 -8.85
C GLU A 307 19.92 4.76 -8.54
N LEU A 308 19.40 5.89 -9.06
CA LEU A 308 17.98 6.15 -9.06
C LEU A 308 17.50 6.33 -10.50
N PRO A 309 16.52 5.57 -10.95
CA PRO A 309 16.04 5.64 -12.32
C PRO A 309 15.31 6.95 -12.60
N ASN A 310 15.28 7.32 -13.88
CA ASN A 310 14.33 8.30 -14.39
C ASN A 310 12.91 7.77 -14.15
N LEU A 311 12.06 8.59 -13.53
CA LEU A 311 10.67 8.25 -13.22
C LEU A 311 9.74 9.36 -13.71
N LYS A 312 8.69 8.99 -14.42
CA LYS A 312 7.57 9.87 -14.73
C LYS A 312 6.28 9.13 -14.41
N ASN A 313 5.54 9.65 -13.45
CA ASN A 313 4.27 9.08 -13.01
C ASN A 313 3.16 10.14 -13.15
N GLN A 314 2.04 9.74 -13.74
CA GLN A 314 0.85 10.58 -13.88
C GLN A 314 -0.37 9.79 -13.44
N THR A 315 -1.12 10.33 -12.50
CA THR A 315 -2.36 9.71 -12.01
C THR A 315 -3.49 10.72 -12.11
N LEU A 316 -4.62 10.28 -12.61
CA LEU A 316 -5.88 11.02 -12.56
C LEU A 316 -6.99 10.08 -12.13
N GLY A 317 -7.79 10.50 -11.17
CA GLY A 317 -8.91 9.68 -10.70
C GLY A 317 -10.03 10.48 -10.07
N PHE A 318 -11.14 9.81 -9.85
CA PHE A 318 -12.28 10.38 -9.15
C PHE A 318 -13.01 9.35 -8.29
N SER A 319 -13.74 9.86 -7.30
CA SER A 319 -14.70 9.12 -6.49
C SER A 319 -16.00 9.92 -6.43
N ALA A 320 -17.11 9.32 -6.84
CA ALA A 320 -18.42 9.93 -6.80
C ALA A 320 -19.39 9.09 -5.99
N PHE A 321 -20.30 9.72 -5.30
CA PHE A 321 -21.40 9.02 -4.65
C PHE A 321 -22.75 9.70 -4.88
N TYR A 322 -23.79 8.88 -4.78
CA TYR A 322 -25.16 9.39 -4.72
C TYR A 322 -26.02 8.59 -3.72
N LYS A 323 -26.75 9.28 -2.88
CA LYS A 323 -27.65 8.73 -1.86
C LYS A 323 -29.09 8.78 -2.39
N PHE A 324 -29.65 7.63 -2.75
CA PHE A 324 -31.02 7.55 -3.24
C PHE A 324 -32.01 7.79 -2.10
N THR A 325 -31.71 7.25 -0.93
CA THR A 325 -32.47 7.37 0.30
C THR A 325 -31.53 7.53 1.49
N PRO A 326 -32.02 7.86 2.69
CA PRO A 326 -31.19 7.82 3.90
C PRO A 326 -30.56 6.47 4.19
N TYR A 327 -31.00 5.41 3.52
CA TYR A 327 -30.57 4.02 3.75
C TYR A 327 -29.85 3.40 2.56
N SER A 328 -29.67 4.12 1.46
CA SER A 328 -29.04 3.56 0.27
C SER A 328 -28.12 4.55 -0.41
N ARG A 329 -26.93 4.07 -0.79
CA ARG A 329 -25.86 4.85 -1.43
C ARG A 329 -25.19 4.02 -2.52
N ILE A 330 -24.97 4.64 -3.66
CA ILE A 330 -24.05 4.13 -4.68
C ILE A 330 -22.75 4.91 -4.64
N THR A 331 -21.62 4.24 -4.86
CA THR A 331 -20.30 4.86 -4.94
C THR A 331 -19.58 4.32 -6.18
N LEU A 332 -19.10 5.22 -7.02
CA LEU A 332 -18.32 4.93 -8.21
C LEU A 332 -16.93 5.51 -8.05
N ARG A 333 -15.89 4.74 -8.38
CA ARG A 333 -14.50 5.19 -8.44
C ARG A 333 -13.86 4.78 -9.74
N TYR A 334 -12.98 5.61 -10.23
CA TYR A 334 -12.15 5.31 -11.38
C TYR A 334 -10.80 6.02 -11.26
N HIS A 335 -9.74 5.38 -11.74
CA HIS A 335 -8.44 5.99 -11.90
C HIS A 335 -7.75 5.46 -13.16
N ASN A 336 -6.96 6.34 -13.75
CA ASN A 336 -5.95 6.01 -14.74
C ASN A 336 -4.59 6.41 -14.18
N LEU A 337 -3.60 5.57 -14.41
CA LEU A 337 -2.22 5.80 -14.04
C LEU A 337 -1.34 5.45 -15.24
N ALA A 338 -0.43 6.35 -15.57
CA ALA A 338 0.62 6.14 -16.57
C ALA A 338 1.98 6.35 -15.90
N GLU A 339 2.84 5.34 -15.94
CA GLU A 339 4.19 5.39 -15.42
C GLU A 339 5.20 5.05 -16.50
N PHE A 340 6.27 5.81 -16.55
CA PHE A 340 7.49 5.50 -17.28
C PHE A 340 8.65 5.48 -16.27
N ARG A 341 9.47 4.45 -16.31
CA ARG A 341 10.62 4.25 -15.45
C ARG A 341 11.78 3.71 -16.29
N ARG A 342 12.97 4.27 -16.12
CA ARG A 342 14.17 3.81 -16.81
C ARG A 342 15.42 4.09 -16.03
N GLY A 343 16.23 3.05 -15.77
CA GLY A 343 17.57 3.13 -15.19
C GLY A 343 18.60 2.42 -16.04
N GLY A 344 19.84 2.54 -15.64
CA GLY A 344 21.01 2.10 -16.39
C GLY A 344 21.80 3.28 -16.93
N ASN A 345 22.40 3.15 -18.11
CA ASN A 345 23.14 4.23 -18.76
C ASN A 345 22.51 4.67 -20.08
N HIS A 346 23.11 5.67 -20.75
CA HIS A 346 22.68 6.19 -22.06
C HIS A 346 21.15 6.37 -22.17
N LEU A 347 20.56 7.06 -21.18
CA LEU A 347 19.10 7.25 -21.10
C LEU A 347 18.50 7.97 -22.33
N GLU A 348 19.34 8.62 -23.15
CA GLU A 348 19.00 9.31 -24.38
C GLU A 348 18.87 8.37 -25.60
N ARG A 349 19.40 7.14 -25.52
CA ARG A 349 19.38 6.14 -26.59
C ARG A 349 18.21 5.17 -26.47
N ALA A 350 18.01 4.33 -27.48
CA ALA A 350 17.08 3.21 -27.35
C ALA A 350 17.58 2.21 -26.27
N PRO A 351 16.69 1.53 -25.53
CA PRO A 351 17.09 0.60 -24.47
C PRO A 351 18.15 -0.42 -24.90
N HIS A 352 18.02 -1.00 -26.06
CA HIS A 352 18.93 -2.02 -26.60
C HIS A 352 20.28 -1.49 -27.09
N GLU A 353 20.47 -0.17 -27.07
CA GLU A 353 21.74 0.49 -27.42
C GLU A 353 22.53 0.93 -26.18
N SER A 354 22.01 0.61 -24.98
CA SER A 354 22.66 0.90 -23.72
C SER A 354 23.44 -0.32 -23.23
N ASP A 355 24.47 -0.09 -22.41
CA ASP A 355 25.25 -1.20 -21.82
C ASP A 355 24.37 -2.01 -20.87
N ILE A 356 23.57 -1.31 -20.05
CA ILE A 356 22.60 -1.89 -19.12
C ILE A 356 21.36 -1.00 -19.09
N THR A 357 20.19 -1.58 -19.21
CA THR A 357 18.92 -0.83 -19.12
C THR A 357 17.81 -1.71 -18.56
N GLU A 358 17.10 -1.15 -17.61
CA GLU A 358 15.77 -1.59 -17.25
C GLU A 358 14.77 -0.47 -17.52
N GLN A 359 13.80 -0.75 -18.37
CA GLN A 359 12.74 0.21 -18.73
C GLN A 359 11.38 -0.44 -18.57
N LEU A 360 10.48 0.28 -17.90
CA LEU A 360 9.09 -0.11 -17.71
C LEU A 360 8.16 1.03 -18.09
N GLU A 361 7.11 0.69 -18.83
CA GLU A 361 6.00 1.58 -19.11
C GLU A 361 4.71 0.89 -18.67
N HIS A 362 4.03 1.46 -17.66
CA HIS A 362 2.74 0.97 -17.18
C HIS A 362 1.61 1.90 -17.60
N ASP A 363 0.50 1.33 -18.05
CA ASP A 363 -0.79 1.99 -18.20
C ASP A 363 -1.82 1.17 -17.44
N VAL A 364 -2.30 1.75 -16.34
CA VAL A 364 -3.23 1.09 -15.41
C VAL A 364 -4.56 1.83 -15.42
N ASN A 365 -5.63 1.10 -15.65
CA ASN A 365 -7.01 1.59 -15.59
C ASN A 365 -7.77 0.78 -14.57
N GLY A 366 -8.15 1.41 -13.47
CA GLY A 366 -8.86 0.76 -12.39
C GLY A 366 -10.16 1.45 -12.01
N GLY A 367 -11.10 0.70 -11.49
CA GLY A 367 -12.36 1.27 -11.03
C GLY A 367 -13.15 0.35 -10.14
N SER A 368 -14.13 0.93 -9.45
CA SER A 368 -15.03 0.17 -8.60
C SER A 368 -16.41 0.79 -8.50
N LEU A 369 -17.40 -0.07 -8.37
CA LEU A 369 -18.79 0.28 -8.10
C LEU A 369 -19.21 -0.41 -6.80
N ALA A 370 -19.83 0.32 -5.88
CA ALA A 370 -20.39 -0.23 -4.66
C ALA A 370 -21.79 0.30 -4.41
N TYR A 371 -22.64 -0.56 -3.92
CA TYR A 371 -24.00 -0.22 -3.46
C TYR A 371 -24.16 -0.66 -2.00
N ASP A 372 -24.43 0.31 -1.13
CA ASP A 372 -24.66 0.10 0.29
C ASP A 372 -26.15 0.27 0.56
N LEU A 373 -26.76 -0.71 1.22
CA LEU A 373 -28.17 -0.71 1.63
C LEU A 373 -28.26 -0.99 3.14
N PHE A 374 -28.86 -0.09 3.87
CA PHE A 374 -29.11 -0.21 5.31
C PHE A 374 -30.60 -0.52 5.56
N SER A 375 -30.89 -1.32 6.58
CA SER A 375 -32.27 -1.50 7.04
C SER A 375 -32.72 -0.27 7.83
N LYS A 376 -34.06 -0.04 7.88
CA LYS A 376 -34.63 1.11 8.61
C LYS A 376 -34.35 1.06 10.12
N ASP A 377 -34.16 -0.13 10.68
CA ASP A 377 -33.75 -0.33 12.09
C ASP A 377 -32.24 -0.12 12.31
N THR A 378 -31.50 0.21 11.26
CA THR A 378 -30.04 0.44 11.24
C THR A 378 -29.18 -0.75 11.72
N LYS A 379 -29.79 -1.93 11.91
CA LYS A 379 -29.12 -3.13 12.42
C LYS A 379 -28.53 -4.00 11.32
N ARG A 380 -29.00 -3.84 10.08
CA ARG A 380 -28.57 -4.67 8.93
C ARG A 380 -28.01 -3.79 7.82
N GLN A 381 -26.93 -4.27 7.22
CA GLN A 381 -26.33 -3.67 6.03
C GLN A 381 -26.06 -4.75 4.99
N LEU A 382 -26.43 -4.49 3.76
CA LEU A 382 -26.02 -5.25 2.58
C LEU A 382 -25.13 -4.36 1.73
N LYS A 383 -23.97 -4.87 1.34
CA LYS A 383 -23.04 -4.20 0.44
C LYS A 383 -22.77 -5.08 -0.77
N LEU A 384 -23.06 -4.58 -1.94
CA LEU A 384 -22.70 -5.18 -3.22
C LEU A 384 -21.53 -4.38 -3.79
N TYR A 385 -20.50 -5.05 -4.32
CA TYR A 385 -19.38 -4.34 -4.91
C TYR A 385 -18.76 -5.12 -6.05
N TYR A 386 -18.28 -4.35 -7.00
CA TYR A 386 -17.49 -4.82 -8.12
C TYR A 386 -16.26 -3.91 -8.26
N SER A 387 -15.10 -4.48 -8.56
CA SER A 387 -13.92 -3.73 -8.96
C SER A 387 -13.23 -4.42 -10.12
N PHE A 388 -12.53 -3.62 -10.91
CA PHE A 388 -11.68 -4.10 -11.99
C PHE A 388 -10.39 -3.33 -12.01
N GLU A 389 -9.34 -3.97 -12.52
CA GLU A 389 -8.09 -3.34 -12.86
C GLU A 389 -7.54 -3.96 -14.14
N ASN A 390 -7.13 -3.12 -15.08
CA ASN A 390 -6.53 -3.50 -16.34
C ASN A 390 -5.16 -2.83 -16.44
N THR A 391 -4.10 -3.63 -16.50
CA THR A 391 -2.72 -3.20 -16.59
C THR A 391 -2.13 -3.62 -17.93
N ALA A 392 -1.57 -2.66 -18.65
CA ALA A 392 -0.73 -2.90 -19.81
C ALA A 392 0.70 -2.46 -19.45
N ARG A 393 1.67 -3.36 -19.59
CA ARG A 393 3.07 -3.08 -19.34
C ARG A 393 3.87 -3.34 -20.62
N LYS A 394 4.82 -2.45 -20.89
CA LYS A 394 5.96 -2.72 -21.76
C LYS A 394 7.19 -2.77 -20.89
N SER A 395 8.04 -3.75 -21.12
CA SER A 395 9.27 -3.96 -20.37
C SER A 395 10.47 -4.12 -21.28
N TYR A 396 11.60 -3.77 -20.73
CA TYR A 396 12.90 -4.08 -21.32
C TYR A 396 13.86 -4.37 -20.15
N TYR A 397 14.49 -5.53 -20.20
CA TYR A 397 15.49 -5.95 -19.21
C TYR A 397 16.70 -6.49 -19.98
N GLY A 398 17.81 -5.75 -19.99
CA GLY A 398 18.98 -6.17 -20.69
C GLY A 398 19.94 -5.04 -21.04
N GLY A 399 20.77 -5.25 -22.03
CA GLY A 399 21.78 -4.33 -22.52
C GLY A 399 22.83 -5.05 -23.36
N ILE A 400 23.80 -4.31 -23.85
CA ILE A 400 24.93 -4.87 -24.60
C ILE A 400 26.08 -5.32 -23.67
N GLY A 401 25.95 -5.13 -22.34
CA GLY A 401 26.94 -5.57 -21.34
C GLY A 401 28.33 -4.95 -21.51
N GLY A 402 28.42 -3.72 -22.06
CA GLY A 402 29.67 -3.11 -22.43
C GLY A 402 30.31 -3.69 -23.72
N GLY A 403 29.59 -4.57 -24.42
CA GLY A 403 30.00 -5.12 -25.72
C GLY A 403 29.99 -4.07 -26.85
N THR A 404 30.78 -4.27 -27.83
CA THR A 404 30.92 -3.34 -29.00
C THR A 404 30.56 -3.99 -30.32
N GLU A 405 30.23 -5.28 -30.31
CA GLU A 405 29.98 -6.03 -31.53
C GLU A 405 28.51 -5.89 -32.00
N ALA A 406 28.25 -5.98 -33.29
CA ALA A 406 26.91 -5.96 -33.84
C ALA A 406 26.03 -7.12 -33.32
N ALA A 407 26.64 -8.25 -32.97
CA ALA A 407 25.96 -9.40 -32.38
C ALA A 407 25.34 -9.07 -31.01
N ASP A 408 26.02 -8.26 -30.18
CA ASP A 408 25.53 -7.85 -28.85
C ASP A 408 24.27 -6.97 -28.98
N THR A 409 24.26 -6.04 -29.92
CA THR A 409 23.09 -5.21 -30.19
C THR A 409 21.91 -6.04 -30.71
N ILE A 410 22.14 -7.04 -31.56
CA ILE A 410 21.08 -7.94 -32.04
C ILE A 410 20.52 -8.78 -30.90
N LYS A 411 21.38 -9.28 -30.02
CA LYS A 411 20.96 -10.04 -28.84
C LYS A 411 20.15 -9.14 -27.89
N SER A 412 20.65 -7.95 -27.61
CA SER A 412 20.00 -6.97 -26.75
C SER A 412 18.61 -6.54 -27.29
N ALA A 413 18.45 -6.41 -28.60
CA ALA A 413 17.16 -6.06 -29.22
C ALA A 413 16.05 -7.10 -28.99
N LYS A 414 16.36 -8.30 -28.53
CA LYS A 414 15.41 -9.35 -28.21
C LYS A 414 14.73 -9.19 -26.84
N ALA A 415 15.21 -8.32 -25.97
CA ALA A 415 14.79 -8.20 -24.55
C ALA A 415 13.47 -7.40 -24.34
N TYR A 416 12.79 -7.00 -25.41
CA TYR A 416 11.51 -6.28 -25.30
C TYR A 416 10.37 -7.20 -24.93
N GLY A 417 9.66 -6.87 -23.84
CA GLY A 417 8.51 -7.61 -23.36
C GLY A 417 7.22 -6.80 -23.34
N ARG A 418 6.10 -7.53 -23.25
CA ARG A 418 4.75 -6.95 -23.09
C ARG A 418 3.95 -7.80 -22.14
N THR A 419 3.30 -7.15 -21.17
CA THR A 419 2.37 -7.81 -20.27
C THR A 419 1.00 -7.18 -20.39
N LYS A 420 -0.04 -7.99 -20.35
CA LYS A 420 -1.42 -7.55 -20.21
C LYS A 420 -2.07 -8.34 -19.08
N GLU A 421 -2.64 -7.64 -18.14
CA GLU A 421 -3.32 -8.24 -17.01
C GLU A 421 -4.66 -7.57 -16.79
N ILE A 422 -5.68 -8.36 -16.51
CA ILE A 422 -7.00 -7.87 -16.13
C ILE A 422 -7.52 -8.64 -14.92
N ASN A 423 -7.83 -7.90 -13.89
CA ASN A 423 -8.39 -8.41 -12.65
C ASN A 423 -9.83 -7.95 -12.49
N HIS A 424 -10.71 -8.85 -12.03
CA HIS A 424 -12.09 -8.56 -11.68
C HIS A 424 -12.41 -9.14 -10.31
N LEU A 425 -12.99 -8.33 -9.43
CA LEU A 425 -13.50 -8.75 -8.14
C LEU A 425 -14.99 -8.42 -8.03
N LEU A 426 -15.81 -9.41 -7.77
CA LEU A 426 -17.22 -9.26 -7.44
C LEU A 426 -17.46 -9.76 -6.01
N GLY A 427 -18.23 -9.01 -5.21
CA GLY A 427 -18.51 -9.45 -3.85
C GLY A 427 -19.83 -8.95 -3.30
N VAL A 428 -20.32 -9.70 -2.33
CA VAL A 428 -21.46 -9.36 -1.49
C VAL A 428 -21.07 -9.52 -0.03
N GLN A 429 -21.43 -8.53 0.79
CA GLN A 429 -21.22 -8.55 2.24
C GLN A 429 -22.53 -8.23 2.94
N TYR A 430 -22.88 -9.02 3.93
CA TYR A 430 -23.99 -8.80 4.83
C TYR A 430 -23.50 -8.59 6.25
N VAL A 431 -24.04 -7.60 6.92
CA VAL A 431 -23.75 -7.29 8.32
C VAL A 431 -25.04 -7.27 9.11
N HIS A 432 -25.02 -7.85 10.30
CA HIS A 432 -26.15 -7.82 11.23
C HIS A 432 -25.67 -7.54 12.66
N SER A 433 -26.18 -6.47 13.25
CA SER A 433 -25.94 -6.13 14.66
C SER A 433 -27.04 -6.66 15.54
N PHE A 434 -26.71 -7.50 16.50
CA PHE A 434 -27.61 -8.06 17.51
C PHE A 434 -27.48 -7.25 18.80
N ASP A 435 -28.61 -6.89 19.41
CA ASP A 435 -28.60 -6.26 20.76
C ASP A 435 -28.05 -7.23 21.81
N ASN A 436 -28.30 -8.53 21.62
CA ASN A 436 -27.73 -9.61 22.41
C ASN A 436 -27.65 -10.88 21.55
N CYS A 437 -26.49 -11.51 21.52
CA CYS A 437 -26.24 -12.79 20.86
C CYS A 437 -25.49 -13.70 21.83
N TRP A 438 -26.18 -14.65 22.42
CA TRP A 438 -25.77 -15.55 23.49
C TRP A 438 -25.53 -14.80 24.82
N PHE A 439 -24.38 -14.12 24.98
CA PHE A 439 -23.96 -13.56 26.28
C PHE A 439 -23.68 -12.04 26.24
N MET A 440 -23.58 -11.42 25.04
CA MET A 440 -23.41 -9.96 24.90
C MET A 440 -23.84 -9.46 23.49
N PRO A 441 -23.91 -8.14 23.29
CA PRO A 441 -24.14 -7.58 21.95
C PRO A 441 -23.10 -8.11 20.95
N ALA A 442 -23.55 -8.34 19.70
CA ALA A 442 -22.65 -8.88 18.69
C ALA A 442 -22.92 -8.29 17.32
N THR A 443 -21.89 -8.34 16.46
CA THR A 443 -22.00 -7.98 15.04
C THR A 443 -21.50 -9.14 14.19
N LEU A 444 -22.41 -9.71 13.43
CA LEU A 444 -22.14 -10.71 12.41
C LEU A 444 -21.73 -10.01 11.12
N THR A 445 -20.64 -10.44 10.49
CA THR A 445 -20.26 -10.08 9.12
C THR A 445 -20.04 -11.36 8.31
N ALA A 446 -20.75 -11.49 7.19
CA ALA A 446 -20.58 -12.63 6.27
C ALA A 446 -20.53 -12.12 4.83
N GLY A 447 -19.83 -12.84 3.97
CA GLY A 447 -19.75 -12.45 2.58
C GLY A 447 -19.26 -13.54 1.65
N LEU A 448 -19.50 -13.29 0.37
CA LEU A 448 -19.01 -14.09 -0.75
C LEU A 448 -18.23 -13.17 -1.68
N GLU A 449 -17.13 -13.68 -2.20
CA GLU A 449 -16.29 -12.98 -3.18
C GLU A 449 -15.91 -13.92 -4.31
N TYR A 450 -15.82 -13.38 -5.50
CA TYR A 450 -15.24 -14.05 -6.65
C TYR A 450 -14.20 -13.13 -7.30
N ASN A 451 -12.96 -13.60 -7.33
CA ASN A 451 -11.86 -12.93 -7.99
C ASN A 451 -11.46 -13.69 -9.25
N ASN A 452 -11.28 -12.98 -10.35
CA ASN A 452 -10.76 -13.54 -11.58
C ASN A 452 -9.66 -12.63 -12.12
N ASP A 453 -8.48 -13.21 -12.28
CA ASP A 453 -7.29 -12.56 -12.80
C ASP A 453 -6.79 -13.31 -14.03
N LYS A 454 -6.47 -12.55 -15.08
CA LYS A 454 -5.89 -13.09 -16.33
C LYS A 454 -4.68 -12.25 -16.69
N MET A 455 -3.55 -12.93 -16.82
CA MET A 455 -2.29 -12.31 -17.21
C MET A 455 -1.69 -13.04 -18.41
N ASN A 456 -1.26 -12.26 -19.39
CA ASN A 456 -0.43 -12.71 -20.50
C ASN A 456 0.85 -11.90 -20.48
N ASP A 457 1.98 -12.56 -20.38
CA ASP A 457 3.30 -11.96 -20.46
C ASP A 457 4.10 -12.60 -21.60
N GLU A 458 4.77 -11.77 -22.37
CA GLU A 458 5.55 -12.23 -23.52
C GLU A 458 6.84 -11.44 -23.66
N VAL A 459 7.95 -12.15 -23.86
CA VAL A 459 9.24 -11.61 -24.33
C VAL A 459 9.62 -12.43 -25.54
N LEU A 460 9.14 -12.02 -26.73
CA LEU A 460 9.21 -12.80 -27.97
C LEU A 460 10.62 -13.18 -28.36
N GLY A 461 11.58 -12.27 -28.17
CA GLY A 461 12.96 -12.54 -28.48
C GLY A 461 13.62 -13.55 -27.53
N TYR A 462 12.97 -13.89 -26.43
CA TYR A 462 13.43 -14.90 -25.46
C TYR A 462 12.58 -16.18 -25.50
N ASP A 463 11.64 -16.29 -26.44
CA ASP A 463 10.65 -17.39 -26.49
C ASP A 463 9.90 -17.58 -25.17
N HIS A 464 9.78 -16.47 -24.39
CA HIS A 464 9.07 -16.48 -23.12
C HIS A 464 7.61 -16.13 -23.34
N TYR A 465 6.73 -17.03 -22.87
CA TYR A 465 5.28 -16.86 -22.86
C TYR A 465 4.72 -17.36 -21.54
N LEU A 466 4.05 -16.48 -20.84
CA LEU A 466 3.31 -16.85 -19.64
C LEU A 466 1.84 -16.46 -19.84
N ASN A 467 0.97 -17.47 -19.83
CA ASN A 467 -0.48 -17.27 -19.83
C ASN A 467 -1.03 -17.83 -18.53
N GLN A 468 -1.49 -16.97 -17.65
CA GLN A 468 -2.02 -17.36 -16.36
C GLN A 468 -3.47 -16.92 -16.21
N LYS A 469 -4.30 -17.83 -15.72
CA LYS A 469 -5.66 -17.52 -15.26
C LYS A 469 -5.80 -17.98 -13.82
N VAL A 470 -6.07 -17.04 -12.94
CA VAL A 470 -6.40 -17.27 -11.54
C VAL A 470 -7.88 -17.01 -11.33
N SER A 471 -8.56 -17.93 -10.65
CA SER A 471 -9.95 -17.79 -10.25
C SER A 471 -10.10 -18.26 -8.81
N ILE A 472 -10.64 -17.38 -7.96
CA ILE A 472 -10.79 -17.64 -6.52
C ILE A 472 -12.23 -17.39 -6.14
N GLY A 473 -12.95 -18.46 -5.74
CA GLY A 473 -14.25 -18.34 -5.08
C GLY A 473 -14.07 -18.39 -3.57
N SER A 474 -14.66 -17.45 -2.85
CA SER A 474 -14.41 -17.27 -1.42
C SER A 474 -15.70 -17.08 -0.64
N ALA A 475 -15.77 -17.66 0.56
CA ALA A 475 -16.80 -17.40 1.55
C ALA A 475 -16.13 -17.04 2.87
N TYR A 476 -16.57 -15.98 3.51
CA TYR A 476 -16.06 -15.59 4.83
C TYR A 476 -17.20 -15.28 5.79
N PHE A 477 -16.90 -15.51 7.05
CA PHE A 477 -17.80 -15.32 8.16
C PHE A 477 -17.01 -14.87 9.38
N GLN A 478 -17.55 -13.94 10.14
CA GLN A 478 -17.05 -13.57 11.46
C GLN A 478 -18.17 -13.08 12.35
N ASN A 479 -18.07 -13.34 13.64
CA ASN A 479 -18.90 -12.75 14.67
C ASN A 479 -18.02 -12.06 15.71
N GLU A 480 -18.34 -10.82 16.03
CA GLU A 480 -17.69 -9.99 17.03
C GLU A 480 -18.66 -9.73 18.16
N TRP A 481 -18.41 -10.31 19.33
CA TRP A 481 -19.10 -10.00 20.58
C TRP A 481 -18.35 -8.86 21.28
N LYS A 482 -19.03 -7.80 21.61
CA LYS A 482 -18.37 -6.58 22.08
C LYS A 482 -19.19 -5.84 23.12
N ASP A 483 -18.50 -5.45 24.22
CA ASP A 483 -18.93 -4.44 25.16
C ASP A 483 -17.79 -3.42 25.44
N SER A 484 -17.96 -2.57 26.47
CA SER A 484 -16.95 -1.58 26.84
C SER A 484 -15.63 -2.20 27.35
N ARG A 485 -15.68 -3.38 27.95
CA ARG A 485 -14.53 -4.06 28.56
C ARG A 485 -13.92 -5.15 27.69
N PHE A 486 -14.78 -5.92 27.03
CA PHE A 486 -14.35 -7.11 26.28
C PHE A 486 -14.73 -7.02 24.80
N THR A 487 -13.88 -7.56 23.97
CA THR A 487 -14.26 -7.90 22.58
C THR A 487 -13.70 -9.30 22.32
N PHE A 488 -14.58 -10.17 21.84
CA PHE A 488 -14.21 -11.48 21.34
C PHE A 488 -14.63 -11.61 19.89
N LEU A 489 -13.73 -11.95 19.01
CA LEU A 489 -14.01 -12.14 17.58
C LEU A 489 -13.58 -13.53 17.17
N LEU A 490 -14.52 -14.24 16.55
CA LEU A 490 -14.27 -15.51 15.88
C LEU A 490 -14.64 -15.37 14.42
N GLY A 491 -13.71 -15.72 13.54
CA GLY A 491 -13.93 -15.64 12.10
C GLY A 491 -13.19 -16.72 11.34
N ALA A 492 -13.64 -16.96 10.13
CA ALA A 492 -12.99 -17.87 9.20
C ALA A 492 -13.31 -17.48 7.75
N ARG A 493 -12.43 -17.90 6.86
CA ARG A 493 -12.59 -17.80 5.41
C ARG A 493 -12.26 -19.13 4.76
N LEU A 494 -13.00 -19.45 3.73
CA LEU A 494 -12.76 -20.61 2.86
C LEU A 494 -12.54 -20.09 1.45
N ASP A 495 -11.37 -20.38 0.89
CA ASP A 495 -10.98 -19.98 -0.46
C ASP A 495 -10.81 -21.22 -1.34
N LYS A 496 -11.51 -21.25 -2.47
CA LYS A 496 -11.26 -22.24 -3.53
C LYS A 496 -10.53 -21.56 -4.68
N HIS A 497 -9.23 -21.83 -4.75
CA HIS A 497 -8.34 -21.32 -5.79
C HIS A 497 -8.19 -22.42 -6.88
N ASN A 498 -8.22 -22.02 -8.17
CA ASN A 498 -8.13 -22.99 -9.27
C ASN A 498 -6.76 -23.70 -9.35
N LEU A 499 -5.67 -23.04 -8.90
CA LEU A 499 -4.32 -23.64 -8.90
C LEU A 499 -4.04 -24.48 -7.65
N ILE A 500 -4.97 -24.57 -6.69
CA ILE A 500 -4.83 -25.35 -5.46
C ILE A 500 -5.86 -26.49 -5.46
N LYS A 501 -5.38 -27.71 -5.22
CA LYS A 501 -6.23 -28.93 -5.24
C LYS A 501 -7.36 -28.86 -4.22
N ASN A 502 -7.07 -28.44 -2.99
CA ASN A 502 -8.04 -28.36 -1.89
C ASN A 502 -8.45 -26.92 -1.63
N ALA A 503 -9.62 -26.73 -1.02
CA ALA A 503 -9.99 -25.42 -0.50
C ALA A 503 -9.10 -25.07 0.70
N VAL A 504 -8.72 -23.81 0.81
CA VAL A 504 -7.89 -23.28 1.89
C VAL A 504 -8.80 -22.69 2.97
N PHE A 505 -8.67 -23.19 4.19
CA PHE A 505 -9.38 -22.69 5.36
C PHE A 505 -8.43 -21.81 6.17
N SER A 506 -8.87 -20.58 6.48
CA SER A 506 -8.09 -19.55 7.21
C SER A 506 -8.89 -19.04 8.41
N PRO A 507 -8.71 -19.61 9.60
CA PRO A 507 -9.37 -19.16 10.82
C PRO A 507 -8.69 -17.92 11.41
N ARG A 508 -9.45 -17.17 12.25
CA ARG A 508 -8.93 -16.15 13.13
C ARG A 508 -9.69 -16.08 14.44
N VAL A 509 -8.96 -15.78 15.52
CA VAL A 509 -9.51 -15.55 16.86
C VAL A 509 -8.84 -14.33 17.46
N ASN A 510 -9.63 -13.37 17.91
CA ASN A 510 -9.08 -12.17 18.53
C ASN A 510 -9.80 -11.92 19.85
N PHE A 511 -9.05 -11.50 20.83
CA PHE A 511 -9.54 -11.15 22.15
C PHE A 511 -8.98 -9.80 22.58
N ARG A 512 -9.85 -8.90 23.04
CA ARG A 512 -9.46 -7.63 23.63
C ARG A 512 -10.05 -7.52 25.02
N TYR A 513 -9.25 -7.01 25.94
CA TYR A 513 -9.64 -6.71 27.31
C TYR A 513 -9.19 -5.30 27.71
N ASN A 514 -10.14 -4.46 28.10
CA ASN A 514 -9.88 -3.13 28.62
C ASN A 514 -10.12 -3.13 30.13
N PRO A 515 -9.09 -3.33 30.96
CA PRO A 515 -9.22 -3.27 32.44
C PRO A 515 -9.60 -1.85 32.89
N SER A 516 -9.20 -0.84 32.15
CA SER A 516 -9.57 0.57 32.35
C SER A 516 -9.80 1.26 30.98
N LYS A 517 -10.22 2.52 31.00
CA LYS A 517 -10.33 3.34 29.80
C LYS A 517 -8.95 3.66 29.17
N GLU A 518 -7.90 3.52 29.96
CA GLU A 518 -6.53 3.89 29.58
C GLU A 518 -5.70 2.70 29.07
N LEU A 519 -6.09 1.48 29.37
CA LEU A 519 -5.33 0.29 29.00
C LEU A 519 -6.16 -0.67 28.15
N SER A 520 -5.63 -1.02 27.00
CA SER A 520 -6.19 -2.01 26.09
C SER A 520 -5.20 -3.15 25.86
N LEU A 521 -5.58 -4.36 26.25
CA LEU A 521 -4.81 -5.58 26.05
C LEU A 521 -5.46 -6.37 24.91
N ARG A 522 -4.65 -6.86 23.98
CA ARG A 522 -5.13 -7.66 22.84
C ARG A 522 -4.31 -8.93 22.68
N LEU A 523 -4.99 -10.00 22.29
CA LEU A 523 -4.39 -11.26 21.85
C LEU A 523 -5.04 -11.67 20.55
N SER A 524 -4.23 -11.97 19.53
CA SER A 524 -4.70 -12.30 18.20
C SER A 524 -4.03 -13.58 17.69
N TYR A 525 -4.82 -14.46 17.08
CA TYR A 525 -4.39 -15.58 16.26
C TYR A 525 -5.02 -15.47 14.88
N ALA A 526 -4.23 -15.60 13.83
CA ALA A 526 -4.73 -15.62 12.46
C ALA A 526 -3.84 -16.46 11.55
N GLU A 527 -4.44 -17.09 10.55
CA GLU A 527 -3.73 -17.78 9.49
C GLU A 527 -3.75 -16.98 8.20
N GLY A 528 -2.68 -17.14 7.42
CA GLY A 528 -2.53 -16.58 6.09
C GLY A 528 -2.06 -17.62 5.11
N PHE A 529 -2.27 -17.38 3.80
CA PHE A 529 -1.73 -18.22 2.75
C PHE A 529 -1.37 -17.40 1.51
N ARG A 530 -0.46 -17.97 0.70
CA ARG A 530 -0.11 -17.47 -0.63
C ARG A 530 -0.25 -18.62 -1.63
N ALA A 531 -0.92 -18.36 -2.74
CA ALA A 531 -1.16 -19.36 -3.76
C ALA A 531 0.05 -19.55 -4.68
N PRO A 532 0.22 -20.73 -5.30
CA PRO A 532 1.32 -21.01 -6.22
C PRO A 532 1.05 -20.42 -7.63
N GLN A 533 0.83 -19.12 -7.69
CA GLN A 533 0.67 -18.37 -8.94
C GLN A 533 1.98 -17.72 -9.36
N ALA A 534 2.09 -17.25 -10.60
CA ALA A 534 3.20 -16.43 -11.03
C ALA A 534 3.07 -15.01 -10.41
N PHE A 535 4.19 -14.43 -10.10
CA PHE A 535 4.34 -13.11 -9.53
C PHE A 535 5.25 -12.25 -10.41
N ASP A 536 5.40 -11.00 -10.07
CA ASP A 536 6.21 -10.06 -10.86
C ASP A 536 7.69 -10.51 -10.99
N GLU A 537 8.23 -11.17 -9.96
CA GLU A 537 9.59 -11.74 -10.01
C GLU A 537 9.76 -12.77 -11.15
N ASP A 538 8.67 -13.49 -11.50
CA ASP A 538 8.69 -14.50 -12.59
C ASP A 538 8.66 -13.85 -13.98
N LEU A 539 8.37 -12.54 -14.04
CA LEU A 539 8.29 -11.75 -15.27
C LEU A 539 9.60 -11.01 -15.56
N HIS A 540 10.56 -11.07 -14.64
CA HIS A 540 11.90 -10.50 -14.80
C HIS A 540 12.80 -11.60 -15.38
N THR A 541 12.85 -11.70 -16.70
CA THR A 541 13.44 -12.85 -17.40
C THR A 541 14.87 -12.63 -17.91
N GLY A 542 15.44 -11.44 -17.76
CA GLY A 542 16.76 -11.09 -18.27
C GLY A 542 17.70 -10.50 -17.22
N TRP A 543 18.96 -10.87 -17.30
CA TRP A 543 20.04 -10.31 -16.49
C TRP A 543 20.89 -9.35 -17.31
N THR A 544 21.69 -8.52 -16.65
CA THR A 544 22.51 -7.49 -17.27
C THR A 544 23.64 -8.03 -18.14
N ASP A 545 24.08 -9.25 -17.85
CA ASP A 545 25.07 -9.99 -18.66
C ASP A 545 24.45 -10.64 -19.92
N GLY A 546 23.14 -10.46 -20.14
CA GLY A 546 22.39 -11.06 -21.23
C GLY A 546 22.02 -12.52 -21.00
N SER A 547 22.29 -13.06 -19.81
CA SER A 547 21.74 -14.37 -19.42
C SER A 547 20.24 -14.28 -19.13
N ARG A 548 19.56 -15.41 -19.15
CA ARG A 548 18.13 -15.46 -19.02
C ARG A 548 17.72 -16.58 -18.09
N GLN A 549 16.82 -16.28 -17.17
CA GLN A 549 16.26 -17.28 -16.29
C GLN A 549 14.76 -17.45 -16.55
N ILE A 550 14.33 -18.68 -16.84
CA ILE A 550 12.92 -19.02 -16.96
C ILE A 550 12.49 -19.76 -15.70
N ILE A 551 11.58 -19.17 -14.95
CA ILE A 551 11.05 -19.77 -13.73
C ILE A 551 9.87 -20.67 -14.07
N VAL A 552 9.99 -21.97 -13.81
CA VAL A 552 8.91 -22.96 -13.91
C VAL A 552 8.42 -23.35 -12.52
N ARG A 553 7.20 -23.84 -12.40
CA ARG A 553 6.60 -24.21 -11.12
C ARG A 553 6.52 -25.73 -11.00
N ASP A 554 6.96 -26.28 -9.87
CA ASP A 554 6.76 -27.70 -9.57
C ASP A 554 5.26 -28.06 -9.72
N PRO A 555 4.89 -29.06 -10.49
CA PRO A 555 3.49 -29.50 -10.62
C PRO A 555 2.80 -29.85 -9.29
N ASN A 556 3.59 -30.17 -8.26
CA ASN A 556 3.11 -30.49 -6.91
C ASN A 556 3.20 -29.30 -5.95
N LEU A 557 3.51 -28.10 -6.45
CA LEU A 557 3.65 -26.90 -5.63
C LEU A 557 2.36 -26.62 -4.84
N LYS A 558 2.50 -26.55 -3.52
CA LYS A 558 1.42 -26.26 -2.58
C LYS A 558 1.46 -24.79 -2.20
N GLU A 559 0.35 -24.31 -1.64
CA GLU A 559 0.31 -22.99 -1.05
C GLU A 559 1.30 -22.84 0.12
N GLU A 560 1.90 -21.67 0.27
CA GLU A 560 2.55 -21.26 1.51
C GLU A 560 1.50 -20.96 2.57
N ARG A 561 1.76 -21.26 3.82
CA ARG A 561 0.86 -20.98 4.95
C ARG A 561 1.60 -20.34 6.10
N SER A 562 0.95 -19.36 6.73
CA SER A 562 1.41 -18.78 7.98
C SER A 562 0.44 -19.01 9.12
N ARG A 563 0.99 -19.13 10.33
CA ARG A 563 0.27 -19.08 11.59
C ARG A 563 0.89 -17.97 12.43
N SER A 564 0.10 -16.96 12.70
CA SER A 564 0.57 -15.76 13.39
C SER A 564 -0.14 -15.59 14.73
N ILE A 565 0.64 -15.29 15.76
CA ILE A 565 0.14 -14.92 17.09
C ILE A 565 0.73 -13.55 17.42
N SER A 566 -0.09 -12.64 17.92
CA SER A 566 0.39 -11.38 18.47
C SER A 566 -0.32 -11.03 19.77
N ALA A 567 0.42 -10.43 20.69
CA ALA A 567 -0.11 -9.89 21.93
C ALA A 567 0.33 -8.44 22.08
N SER A 568 -0.58 -7.54 22.44
CA SER A 568 -0.26 -6.12 22.61
C SER A 568 -0.87 -5.51 23.85
N ALA A 569 -0.17 -4.53 24.40
CA ALA A 569 -0.64 -3.62 25.43
C ALA A 569 -0.54 -2.19 24.90
N ASP A 570 -1.65 -1.48 24.95
CA ASP A 570 -1.81 -0.12 24.42
C ASP A 570 -2.31 0.77 25.55
N PHE A 571 -1.43 1.62 26.06
CA PHE A 571 -1.66 2.46 27.23
C PHE A 571 -1.82 3.91 26.82
N TYR A 572 -2.90 4.52 27.28
CA TYR A 572 -3.27 5.92 27.03
C TYR A 572 -3.37 6.64 28.36
N HIS A 573 -2.68 7.75 28.52
CA HIS A 573 -2.79 8.56 29.73
C HIS A 573 -2.54 10.03 29.46
N THR A 574 -3.22 10.89 30.21
CA THR A 574 -3.02 12.33 30.14
C THR A 574 -2.40 12.81 31.45
N PHE A 575 -1.12 13.16 31.39
CA PHE A 575 -0.37 13.74 32.51
C PHE A 575 -0.52 15.27 32.51
N GLY A 576 -1.45 15.79 33.30
CA GLY A 576 -1.78 17.23 33.25
C GLY A 576 -2.31 17.64 31.88
N SER A 577 -1.52 18.39 31.10
CA SER A 577 -1.87 18.81 29.72
C SER A 577 -1.24 17.95 28.63
N VAL A 578 -0.43 16.94 29.02
CA VAL A 578 0.32 16.11 28.09
C VAL A 578 -0.45 14.82 27.81
N GLN A 579 -0.95 14.66 26.60
CA GLN A 579 -1.53 13.39 26.14
C GLN A 579 -0.41 12.42 25.76
N THR A 580 -0.49 11.19 26.21
CA THR A 580 0.52 10.16 25.93
C THR A 580 -0.13 8.86 25.46
N ASN A 581 0.57 8.16 24.59
CA ASN A 581 0.25 6.79 24.22
C ASN A 581 1.54 5.96 24.19
N PHE A 582 1.51 4.82 24.82
CA PHE A 582 2.59 3.84 24.80
C PHE A 582 2.04 2.48 24.37
N LEU A 583 2.59 1.94 23.30
CA LEU A 583 2.21 0.67 22.71
C LEU A 583 3.40 -0.28 22.71
N ILE A 584 3.18 -1.51 23.15
CA ILE A 584 4.08 -2.64 22.94
C ILE A 584 3.31 -3.81 22.32
N GLU A 585 3.88 -4.45 21.32
CA GLU A 585 3.34 -5.63 20.67
C GLU A 585 4.42 -6.68 20.49
N GLY A 586 4.21 -7.88 21.03
CA GLY A 586 4.98 -9.07 20.71
C GLY A 586 4.32 -9.84 19.56
N PHE A 587 5.10 -10.33 18.61
CA PHE A 587 4.60 -11.09 17.47
C PHE A 587 5.43 -12.35 17.23
N PHE A 588 4.75 -13.38 16.75
CA PHE A 588 5.34 -14.64 16.31
C PHE A 588 4.59 -15.15 15.09
N THR A 589 5.30 -15.49 14.00
CA THR A 589 4.76 -16.08 12.79
C THR A 589 5.57 -17.29 12.39
N HIS A 590 4.91 -18.41 12.21
CA HIS A 590 5.48 -19.62 11.62
C HIS A 590 4.99 -19.79 10.19
N LEU A 591 5.94 -19.76 9.24
CA LEU A 591 5.70 -19.95 7.82
C LEU A 591 6.05 -21.38 7.43
N THR A 592 5.15 -22.04 6.72
CA THR A 592 5.33 -23.40 6.22
C THR A 592 5.20 -23.44 4.71
N ASN A 593 5.93 -24.37 4.08
CA ASN A 593 5.97 -24.52 2.61
C ASN A 593 6.42 -23.23 1.89
N ALA A 594 7.33 -22.45 2.50
CA ALA A 594 7.83 -21.23 1.87
C ALA A 594 8.36 -21.53 0.46
N PHE A 595 8.05 -20.68 -0.50
CA PHE A 595 8.54 -20.86 -1.85
C PHE A 595 10.04 -20.60 -1.91
N ALA A 596 10.74 -21.47 -2.60
CA ALA A 596 12.14 -21.36 -2.92
C ALA A 596 12.34 -21.64 -4.41
N THR A 597 13.42 -21.14 -4.95
CA THR A 597 13.81 -21.37 -6.34
C THR A 597 15.10 -22.18 -6.34
N ARG A 598 15.23 -23.12 -7.25
CA ARG A 598 16.47 -23.85 -7.50
C ARG A 598 16.73 -23.93 -8.98
N THR A 599 17.98 -23.78 -9.36
CA THR A 599 18.40 -24.02 -10.74
C THR A 599 18.27 -25.51 -11.04
N LEU A 600 17.59 -25.84 -12.14
CA LEU A 600 17.54 -27.21 -12.61
C LEU A 600 18.85 -27.51 -13.34
N ASP A 601 19.58 -28.49 -12.84
CA ASP A 601 20.86 -28.91 -13.42
C ASP A 601 20.72 -29.16 -14.91
N LYS A 602 21.46 -28.42 -15.69
CA LYS A 602 21.62 -28.67 -17.12
C LYS A 602 22.35 -30.01 -17.37
N GLY A 603 22.82 -30.70 -16.31
CA GLY A 603 23.85 -31.70 -16.43
C GLY A 603 25.18 -31.03 -16.79
N GLU A 604 26.33 -31.67 -16.50
CA GLU A 604 27.57 -31.22 -17.09
C GLU A 604 27.42 -31.29 -18.62
N THR A 605 27.94 -30.29 -19.33
CA THR A 605 27.92 -30.21 -20.81
C THR A 605 28.49 -31.48 -21.50
N THR A 606 29.14 -32.35 -20.75
CA THR A 606 29.65 -33.64 -21.14
C THR A 606 28.66 -34.79 -20.92
N ASP A 607 27.45 -34.57 -20.29
CA ASP A 607 26.45 -35.62 -20.13
C ASP A 607 25.78 -35.89 -21.47
N PRO A 608 25.94 -37.12 -22.05
CA PRO A 608 25.29 -37.49 -23.29
C PRO A 608 23.74 -37.47 -23.19
N ASN A 609 23.17 -37.40 -22.00
CA ASN A 609 21.74 -37.31 -21.76
C ASN A 609 21.25 -35.84 -21.57
N TYR A 610 22.13 -34.84 -21.59
CA TYR A 610 21.76 -33.42 -21.38
C TYR A 610 20.57 -32.97 -22.21
N GLU A 611 20.61 -33.22 -23.53
CA GLU A 611 19.49 -32.87 -24.44
C GLU A 611 18.19 -33.59 -24.09
N ASN A 612 18.26 -34.85 -23.66
CA ASN A 612 17.10 -35.62 -23.23
C ASN A 612 16.54 -35.13 -21.90
N ASN A 613 17.39 -34.71 -20.96
CA ASN A 613 17.00 -34.15 -19.68
C ASN A 613 16.30 -32.81 -19.88
N ILE A 614 16.85 -31.93 -20.70
CA ILE A 614 16.19 -30.66 -21.05
C ILE A 614 14.87 -30.89 -21.78
N ARG A 615 14.80 -31.84 -22.72
CA ARG A 615 13.57 -32.15 -23.44
C ARG A 615 12.50 -32.70 -22.49
N ASN A 616 12.88 -33.55 -21.51
CA ASN A 616 11.98 -34.05 -20.49
C ASN A 616 11.47 -32.95 -19.55
N ILE A 617 12.32 -32.03 -19.17
CA ILE A 617 11.96 -30.82 -18.38
C ILE A 617 10.99 -29.98 -19.17
N MET A 618 11.29 -29.65 -20.43
CA MET A 618 10.44 -28.85 -21.27
C MET A 618 9.06 -29.51 -21.49
N GLN A 619 9.02 -30.81 -21.78
CA GLN A 619 7.78 -31.58 -21.92
C GLN A 619 6.99 -31.59 -20.61
N ARG A 620 7.67 -31.78 -19.47
CA ARG A 620 7.03 -31.80 -18.14
C ARG A 620 6.36 -30.48 -17.80
N TYR A 621 6.96 -29.37 -18.21
CA TYR A 621 6.46 -28.02 -17.90
C TYR A 621 5.72 -27.36 -19.07
N GLY A 622 5.52 -28.06 -20.18
CA GLY A 622 4.78 -27.56 -21.33
C GLY A 622 5.46 -26.38 -22.03
N LEU A 623 6.78 -26.30 -21.95
CA LEU A 623 7.56 -25.24 -22.56
C LEU A 623 7.79 -25.55 -24.05
N SER A 624 7.51 -24.61 -24.93
CA SER A 624 8.00 -24.63 -26.31
C SER A 624 9.49 -24.30 -26.30
N ARG A 625 10.27 -25.06 -27.05
CA ARG A 625 11.75 -25.07 -27.08
C ARG A 625 12.42 -23.71 -26.89
N PRO A 626 12.92 -23.34 -25.71
CA PRO A 626 13.94 -22.31 -25.57
C PRO A 626 15.25 -22.86 -26.18
N ASN A 627 16.06 -21.99 -26.74
CA ASN A 627 17.42 -22.35 -27.09
C ASN A 627 18.12 -22.79 -25.79
N ALA A 628 18.32 -24.09 -25.58
CA ALA A 628 18.80 -24.68 -24.31
C ALA A 628 20.21 -24.21 -23.94
N GLU A 629 20.93 -23.63 -24.92
CA GLU A 629 22.28 -23.09 -24.73
C GLU A 629 22.27 -21.68 -24.10
N GLU A 630 21.14 -20.95 -24.16
CA GLU A 630 21.05 -19.54 -23.75
C GLU A 630 20.18 -19.27 -22.51
N ASN A 631 19.40 -20.26 -22.02
CA ASN A 631 18.43 -20.05 -20.94
C ASN A 631 18.71 -20.94 -19.73
N GLU A 632 18.80 -20.34 -18.57
CA GLU A 632 18.76 -21.03 -17.29
C GLU A 632 17.30 -21.34 -16.91
N ILE A 633 17.03 -22.56 -16.48
CA ILE A 633 15.70 -22.94 -15.99
C ILE A 633 15.77 -23.09 -14.48
N ALA A 634 14.99 -22.28 -13.78
CA ALA A 634 14.84 -22.37 -12.34
C ALA A 634 13.46 -22.93 -11.99
N GLU A 635 13.40 -23.84 -11.04
CA GLU A 635 12.15 -24.42 -10.55
C GLU A 635 11.75 -23.80 -9.23
N ARG A 636 10.53 -23.25 -9.17
CA ARG A 636 9.90 -22.86 -7.92
C ARG A 636 9.26 -24.07 -7.25
N PHE A 637 9.66 -24.34 -6.02
CA PHE A 637 9.20 -25.46 -5.23
C PHE A 637 8.89 -25.05 -3.78
N ASN A 638 8.25 -25.92 -3.00
CA ASN A 638 8.10 -25.69 -1.57
C ASN A 638 9.41 -25.99 -0.85
N GLY A 639 10.06 -24.94 -0.40
CA GLY A 639 11.32 -25.00 0.35
C GLY A 639 11.09 -25.18 1.85
N ASN A 640 11.88 -24.50 2.65
CA ASN A 640 11.92 -24.60 4.09
C ASN A 640 10.79 -23.86 4.82
N ASN A 641 10.50 -24.30 6.03
CA ASN A 641 9.74 -23.52 6.99
C ASN A 641 10.58 -22.37 7.53
N ALA A 642 9.89 -21.30 7.96
CA ALA A 642 10.56 -20.15 8.58
C ALA A 642 9.84 -19.71 9.86
N THR A 643 10.60 -19.04 10.73
CA THR A 643 10.09 -18.49 11.98
C THR A 643 10.49 -17.02 12.07
N ILE A 644 9.51 -16.17 12.32
CA ILE A 644 9.62 -14.73 12.44
C ILE A 644 9.06 -14.33 13.80
N PHE A 645 9.84 -13.60 14.61
CA PHE A 645 9.36 -13.12 15.89
C PHE A 645 10.05 -11.83 16.32
N GLY A 646 9.39 -11.07 17.18
CA GLY A 646 9.93 -9.81 17.63
C GLY A 646 8.98 -8.98 18.48
N LEU A 647 9.38 -7.73 18.68
CA LEU A 647 8.67 -6.71 19.44
C LEU A 647 8.55 -5.44 18.60
N ASN A 648 7.36 -4.85 18.58
CA ASN A 648 7.09 -3.51 18.10
C ASN A 648 6.79 -2.61 19.30
N ILE A 649 7.45 -1.48 19.41
CA ILE A 649 7.29 -0.51 20.49
C ILE A 649 6.98 0.83 19.84
N GLU A 650 5.98 1.54 20.34
CA GLU A 650 5.66 2.90 19.90
C GLU A 650 5.36 3.78 21.12
N ALA A 651 5.85 5.00 21.09
CA ALA A 651 5.56 6.02 22.08
C ALA A 651 5.14 7.31 21.39
N LYS A 652 4.06 7.91 21.86
CA LYS A 652 3.54 9.21 21.40
C LYS A 652 3.33 10.13 22.58
N ALA A 653 3.67 11.40 22.42
CA ALA A 653 3.37 12.45 23.38
C ALA A 653 2.98 13.73 22.67
N ALA A 654 1.90 14.37 23.13
CA ALA A 654 1.46 15.67 22.65
C ALA A 654 1.38 16.64 23.82
N PHE A 655 2.22 17.69 23.76
CA PHE A 655 2.24 18.81 24.69
C PHE A 655 1.32 19.90 24.15
N SER A 656 -0.01 19.67 24.17
CA SER A 656 -0.97 20.50 23.44
C SER A 656 -0.68 20.46 21.92
N GLN A 657 -1.21 21.40 21.16
CA GLN A 657 -1.02 21.45 19.71
C GLN A 657 0.38 21.95 19.29
N TRP A 658 1.16 22.55 20.19
CA TRP A 658 2.43 23.20 19.84
C TRP A 658 3.62 22.21 19.70
N LEU A 659 3.58 21.04 20.37
CA LEU A 659 4.63 20.04 20.29
C LEU A 659 4.02 18.62 20.29
N GLN A 660 4.33 17.86 19.27
CA GLN A 660 3.99 16.45 19.15
C GLN A 660 5.25 15.64 18.86
N VAL A 661 5.42 14.56 19.60
CA VAL A 661 6.56 13.64 19.44
C VAL A 661 6.03 12.23 19.30
N GLN A 662 6.55 11.51 18.31
CA GLN A 662 6.25 10.09 18.12
C GLN A 662 7.55 9.36 17.78
N ALA A 663 7.73 8.16 18.35
CA ALA A 663 8.84 7.27 18.03
C ALA A 663 8.38 5.82 18.03
N GLY A 664 8.91 5.04 17.10
CA GLY A 664 8.66 3.61 16.99
C GLY A 664 9.94 2.81 16.78
N LEU A 665 10.02 1.64 17.37
CA LEU A 665 11.14 0.71 17.25
C LEU A 665 10.63 -0.70 17.05
N THR A 666 11.23 -1.41 16.11
CA THR A 666 11.02 -2.85 15.89
C THR A 666 12.31 -3.59 16.17
N LEU A 667 12.21 -4.61 17.01
CA LEU A 667 13.26 -5.59 17.26
C LEU A 667 12.76 -6.95 16.79
N GLN A 668 13.50 -7.61 15.90
CA GLN A 668 13.04 -8.86 15.29
C GLN A 668 14.17 -9.84 14.99
N ARG A 669 13.78 -11.09 14.79
CA ARG A 669 14.65 -12.14 14.28
C ARG A 669 13.87 -13.06 13.33
N ASN A 670 14.41 -13.24 12.13
CA ASN A 670 13.78 -13.98 11.03
C ASN A 670 14.75 -15.05 10.55
N MET A 671 14.32 -16.31 10.60
CA MET A 671 15.19 -17.44 10.31
C MET A 671 14.43 -18.57 9.58
N TYR A 672 15.05 -19.15 8.58
CA TYR A 672 14.66 -20.43 8.04
C TYR A 672 15.02 -21.55 9.00
N LYS A 673 14.28 -22.65 8.98
CA LYS A 673 14.56 -23.84 9.79
C LYS A 673 15.91 -24.46 9.38
N ASP A 674 16.13 -24.60 8.08
CA ASP A 674 17.35 -25.10 7.48
C ASP A 674 17.96 -24.00 6.59
N SER A 675 19.23 -24.14 6.20
CA SER A 675 19.86 -23.20 5.29
C SER A 675 19.20 -23.22 3.90
N VAL A 676 19.03 -22.03 3.33
CA VAL A 676 18.46 -21.81 1.99
C VAL A 676 19.54 -21.25 1.10
N GLU A 677 19.61 -21.77 -0.11
CA GLU A 677 20.46 -21.25 -1.16
C GLU A 677 20.03 -19.82 -1.55
N TRP A 678 21.01 -18.93 -1.75
CA TRP A 678 20.74 -17.57 -2.14
C TRP A 678 21.68 -17.05 -3.26
N SER A 679 22.78 -17.74 -3.52
CA SER A 679 23.67 -17.39 -4.63
C SER A 679 23.23 -18.07 -5.92
N GLY A 680 23.36 -17.40 -7.06
CA GLY A 680 22.94 -17.93 -8.34
C GLY A 680 23.74 -19.17 -8.78
N ASP A 681 24.92 -19.40 -8.21
CA ASP A 681 25.77 -20.58 -8.45
C ASP A 681 25.46 -21.77 -7.52
N GLY A 682 24.51 -21.65 -6.61
CA GLY A 682 24.13 -22.69 -5.66
C GLY A 682 25.14 -22.95 -4.53
N ALA A 683 26.26 -22.21 -4.50
CA ALA A 683 27.38 -22.49 -3.59
C ALA A 683 27.18 -21.94 -2.17
N LYS A 684 26.35 -20.92 -2.01
CA LYS A 684 26.20 -20.21 -0.73
C LYS A 684 24.79 -20.38 -0.16
N THR A 685 24.72 -20.73 1.11
CA THR A 685 23.46 -20.91 1.85
C THR A 685 23.44 -20.08 3.12
N GLU A 686 22.24 -19.65 3.54
CA GLU A 686 22.05 -18.89 4.79
C GLU A 686 20.71 -19.29 5.44
N ARG A 687 20.66 -19.20 6.77
CA ARG A 687 19.42 -19.41 7.54
C ARG A 687 18.71 -18.10 7.89
N ARG A 688 19.45 -16.99 7.95
CA ARG A 688 18.87 -15.68 8.22
C ARG A 688 18.22 -15.12 6.95
N PHE A 689 17.15 -14.38 7.10
CA PHE A 689 16.58 -13.64 5.98
C PHE A 689 17.54 -12.54 5.55
N LEU A 690 17.82 -12.48 4.26
CA LEU A 690 18.60 -11.39 3.67
C LEU A 690 17.78 -10.10 3.66
N LYS A 691 18.48 -8.95 3.56
CA LYS A 691 17.89 -7.59 3.55
C LYS A 691 16.93 -7.32 4.72
N THR A 692 17.12 -8.03 5.85
CA THR A 692 16.22 -7.95 7.01
C THR A 692 17.00 -7.54 8.25
N PRO A 693 16.93 -6.26 8.69
CA PRO A 693 17.61 -5.79 9.89
C PRO A 693 16.94 -6.33 11.15
N ASN A 694 17.74 -6.63 12.19
CA ASN A 694 17.21 -7.06 13.48
C ASN A 694 16.59 -5.92 14.29
N ALA A 695 16.96 -4.67 13.97
CA ALA A 695 16.43 -3.47 14.62
C ALA A 695 16.22 -2.36 13.60
N TYR A 696 15.04 -1.73 13.60
CA TYR A 696 14.74 -0.54 12.80
C TYR A 696 13.62 0.27 13.45
N GLY A 697 13.52 1.52 13.09
CA GLY A 697 12.51 2.39 13.70
C GLY A 697 12.45 3.77 13.07
N TYR A 698 11.65 4.62 13.68
CA TYR A 698 11.42 5.98 13.21
C TYR A 698 11.15 6.92 14.37
N PHE A 699 11.24 8.20 14.10
CA PHE A 699 10.74 9.25 14.97
C PHE A 699 10.16 10.42 14.17
N THR A 700 9.23 11.15 14.79
CA THR A 700 8.70 12.41 14.28
C THR A 700 8.58 13.40 15.43
N VAL A 701 9.01 14.64 15.20
CA VAL A 701 8.84 15.77 16.10
C VAL A 701 8.20 16.89 15.31
N ASN A 702 7.02 17.30 15.71
CA ASN A 702 6.31 18.41 15.09
C ASN A 702 6.16 19.55 16.11
N ILE A 703 6.67 20.73 15.76
CA ILE A 703 6.63 21.94 16.57
C ILE A 703 5.82 23.01 15.84
N GLN A 704 4.81 23.55 16.49
CA GLN A 704 4.00 24.66 16.01
C GLN A 704 4.19 25.88 16.92
N PRO A 705 5.29 26.62 16.77
CA PRO A 705 5.59 27.77 17.63
C PRO A 705 4.61 28.92 17.44
N LEU A 706 3.98 28.99 16.27
CA LEU A 706 2.92 29.95 15.91
C LEU A 706 1.78 29.19 15.23
N LYS A 707 0.55 29.74 15.25
CA LYS A 707 -0.62 29.13 14.60
C LYS A 707 -0.41 28.83 13.09
N ASN A 708 0.46 29.60 12.44
CA ASN A 708 0.74 29.52 11.00
C ASN A 708 2.14 29.01 10.65
N LEU A 709 2.96 28.67 11.62
CA LEU A 709 4.31 28.13 11.40
C LEU A 709 4.42 26.73 11.98
N SER A 710 4.85 25.77 11.17
CA SER A 710 5.20 24.42 11.63
C SER A 710 6.63 24.06 11.24
N VAL A 711 7.31 23.38 12.14
CA VAL A 711 8.64 22.81 11.95
C VAL A 711 8.58 21.33 12.28
N ALA A 712 8.91 20.48 11.32
CA ALA A 712 8.91 19.03 11.49
C ALA A 712 10.32 18.48 11.35
N LEU A 713 10.78 17.73 12.35
CA LEU A 713 11.97 16.91 12.29
C LEU A 713 11.54 15.44 12.31
N THR A 714 11.91 14.68 11.30
CA THR A 714 11.55 13.26 11.20
C THR A 714 12.77 12.44 10.86
N GLY A 715 12.75 11.15 11.18
CA GLY A 715 13.87 10.29 10.82
C GLY A 715 13.51 8.82 10.87
N THR A 716 14.32 8.03 10.15
CA THR A 716 14.26 6.57 10.12
C THR A 716 15.62 5.98 10.46
N TYR A 717 15.62 4.95 11.27
CA TYR A 717 16.79 4.17 11.63
C TYR A 717 16.67 2.77 11.04
N THR A 718 17.71 2.31 10.36
CA THR A 718 17.84 0.93 9.86
C THR A 718 19.14 0.36 10.42
N GLY A 719 19.05 -0.67 11.25
CA GLY A 719 20.21 -1.39 11.79
C GLY A 719 20.95 -2.20 10.74
N SER A 720 22.11 -2.71 11.09
CA SER A 720 22.88 -3.64 10.26
C SER A 720 22.04 -4.85 9.86
N MET A 721 22.15 -5.28 8.62
CA MET A 721 21.49 -6.47 8.07
C MET A 721 22.45 -7.23 7.17
N LEU A 722 22.11 -8.48 6.89
CA LEU A 722 22.86 -9.31 5.96
C LEU A 722 22.31 -9.11 4.55
N VAL A 723 23.19 -8.85 3.59
CA VAL A 723 22.85 -8.68 2.16
C VAL A 723 23.71 -9.65 1.36
N GLY A 724 23.11 -10.36 0.42
CA GLY A 724 23.84 -11.18 -0.54
C GLY A 724 24.44 -10.30 -1.63
N HIS A 725 25.67 -10.58 -2.01
CA HIS A 725 26.35 -10.02 -3.17
C HIS A 725 26.70 -11.18 -4.09
N GLN A 726 26.24 -11.12 -5.33
CA GLN A 726 26.55 -12.15 -6.33
C GLN A 726 28.02 -12.04 -6.79
N LYS A 727 28.52 -13.10 -7.42
CA LYS A 727 29.77 -13.03 -8.17
C LYS A 727 29.57 -12.07 -9.36
N THR A 728 30.53 -11.17 -9.58
CA THR A 728 30.58 -10.27 -10.74
C THR A 728 31.99 -10.29 -11.33
N ASP A 729 32.09 -10.02 -12.62
CA ASP A 729 33.37 -9.99 -13.32
C ASP A 729 33.99 -8.59 -13.35
N ASP A 730 35.32 -8.50 -13.50
CA ASP A 730 36.01 -7.23 -13.70
C ASP A 730 35.55 -6.58 -15.02
N TYR A 731 35.22 -5.29 -14.97
CA TYR A 731 34.93 -4.52 -16.17
C TYR A 731 36.03 -3.50 -16.43
N THR A 732 36.72 -3.61 -17.60
CA THR A 732 37.81 -2.74 -18.01
C THR A 732 37.44 -2.00 -19.29
N PHE A 733 37.62 -0.67 -19.27
CA PHE A 733 37.38 0.19 -20.41
C PHE A 733 38.44 1.29 -20.50
N THR A 734 38.57 1.92 -21.68
CA THR A 734 39.48 3.03 -21.87
C THR A 734 38.72 4.33 -22.09
N GLN A 735 38.99 5.33 -21.25
CA GLN A 735 38.41 6.66 -21.34
C GLN A 735 39.53 7.70 -21.41
N ASN A 736 39.51 8.55 -22.42
CA ASN A 736 40.48 9.59 -22.64
C ASN A 736 41.97 9.07 -22.61
N GLY A 737 42.21 7.86 -23.14
CA GLY A 737 43.54 7.23 -23.17
C GLY A 737 43.96 6.59 -21.84
N THR A 738 43.13 6.61 -20.82
CA THR A 738 43.36 5.97 -19.52
C THR A 738 42.53 4.70 -19.42
N THR A 739 43.18 3.58 -19.12
CA THR A 739 42.46 2.31 -18.83
C THR A 739 41.96 2.33 -17.39
N ILE A 740 40.67 2.14 -17.22
CA ILE A 740 39.95 2.09 -15.93
C ILE A 740 39.40 0.68 -15.77
N THR A 741 39.61 0.07 -14.61
CA THR A 741 39.04 -1.23 -14.26
C THR A 741 38.13 -1.05 -13.06
N TYR A 742 36.89 -1.47 -13.20
CA TYR A 742 35.97 -1.68 -12.08
C TYR A 742 36.11 -3.14 -11.65
N PRO A 743 36.63 -3.40 -10.44
CA PRO A 743 36.86 -4.77 -9.99
C PRO A 743 35.50 -5.42 -9.65
N GLY A 744 35.30 -6.63 -10.12
CA GLY A 744 34.16 -7.46 -9.74
C GLY A 744 34.41 -8.23 -8.42
N TRP A 745 33.46 -9.06 -8.06
CA TRP A 745 33.57 -9.95 -6.90
C TRP A 745 33.83 -11.39 -7.35
N ALA A 746 34.97 -11.90 -6.99
CA ALA A 746 35.46 -13.21 -7.44
C ALA A 746 34.54 -14.39 -6.98
N GLU A 747 33.76 -14.20 -5.90
CA GLU A 747 32.79 -15.18 -5.38
C GLU A 747 31.59 -14.49 -4.75
N ALA A 748 30.44 -15.15 -4.76
CA ALA A 748 29.26 -14.68 -4.05
C ALA A 748 29.53 -14.63 -2.53
N LYS A 749 29.11 -13.57 -1.85
CA LYS A 749 29.36 -13.34 -0.43
C LYS A 749 28.21 -12.65 0.28
N ALA A 750 27.85 -13.13 1.45
CA ALA A 750 26.93 -12.44 2.33
C ALA A 750 27.68 -11.38 3.18
N VAL A 751 27.25 -10.12 3.08
CA VAL A 751 27.90 -8.97 3.70
C VAL A 751 26.98 -8.34 4.76
N ASN A 752 27.55 -7.96 5.91
CA ASN A 752 26.82 -7.17 6.91
C ASN A 752 26.91 -5.69 6.54
N THR A 753 25.76 -5.04 6.37
CA THR A 753 25.70 -3.60 6.07
C THR A 753 26.03 -2.74 7.28
N PRO A 754 26.43 -1.48 7.11
CA PRO A 754 26.39 -0.50 8.19
C PRO A 754 24.94 -0.22 8.61
N SER A 755 24.78 0.45 9.76
CA SER A 755 23.49 1.02 10.15
C SER A 755 23.31 2.42 9.53
N PHE A 756 22.06 2.81 9.29
CA PHE A 756 21.68 4.10 8.73
C PHE A 756 20.73 4.87 9.64
N LEU A 757 20.97 6.17 9.75
CA LEU A 757 20.04 7.13 10.33
C LEU A 757 19.78 8.23 9.29
N SER A 758 18.61 8.20 8.67
CA SER A 758 18.16 9.22 7.73
C SER A 758 17.25 10.21 8.46
N MET A 759 17.57 11.50 8.41
CA MET A 759 16.80 12.54 9.07
C MET A 759 16.29 13.57 8.06
N ASN A 760 15.08 14.09 8.27
CA ASN A 760 14.45 15.09 7.42
C ASN A 760 14.03 16.31 8.26
N LEU A 761 14.14 17.48 7.67
CA LEU A 761 13.66 18.75 8.24
C LEU A 761 12.70 19.41 7.26
N LYS A 762 11.53 19.80 7.74
CA LYS A 762 10.55 20.57 6.98
C LYS A 762 10.11 21.78 7.79
N VAL A 763 10.05 22.93 7.14
CA VAL A 763 9.44 24.16 7.67
C VAL A 763 8.28 24.52 6.74
N ALA A 764 7.11 24.83 7.31
CA ALA A 764 5.95 25.25 6.54
C ALA A 764 5.31 26.48 7.19
N TYR A 765 4.96 27.45 6.36
CA TYR A 765 4.33 28.70 6.76
C TYR A 765 3.03 28.93 5.99
N ASP A 766 1.93 29.10 6.73
CA ASP A 766 0.59 29.32 6.21
C ASP A 766 0.28 30.81 6.10
N ILE A 767 -0.19 31.25 4.93
CA ILE A 767 -0.56 32.65 4.63
C ILE A 767 -2.03 32.65 4.24
N GLN A 768 -2.86 33.35 4.97
CA GLN A 768 -4.26 33.58 4.61
C GLN A 768 -4.33 34.66 3.55
N LEU A 769 -4.65 34.31 2.30
CA LEU A 769 -4.75 35.26 1.19
C LEU A 769 -6.13 35.91 1.13
N SER A 770 -7.17 35.16 1.49
CA SER A 770 -8.54 35.68 1.59
C SER A 770 -9.32 34.85 2.62
N GLN A 771 -10.55 35.18 2.91
CA GLN A 771 -11.39 34.38 3.81
C GLN A 771 -11.59 32.91 3.35
N TYR A 772 -11.33 32.59 2.06
CA TYR A 772 -11.52 31.29 1.48
C TYR A 772 -10.21 30.63 1.01
N ILE A 773 -9.17 31.39 0.74
CA ILE A 773 -7.94 30.89 0.12
C ILE A 773 -6.78 31.01 1.08
N LYS A 774 -6.15 29.89 1.34
CA LYS A 774 -4.94 29.77 2.13
C LYS A 774 -3.79 29.29 1.22
N MET A 775 -2.63 29.93 1.34
CA MET A 775 -1.38 29.53 0.70
C MET A 775 -0.44 29.01 1.77
N GLN A 776 0.21 27.89 1.51
CA GLN A 776 1.31 27.38 2.32
C GLN A 776 2.60 27.39 1.49
N ILE A 777 3.64 28.00 2.04
CA ILE A 777 5.00 27.86 1.53
C ILE A 777 5.72 26.87 2.45
N ASN A 778 6.38 25.88 1.88
CA ASN A 778 7.13 24.91 2.66
C ASN A 778 8.47 24.60 1.99
N GLY A 779 9.45 24.22 2.80
CA GLY A 779 10.77 23.85 2.30
C GLY A 779 11.59 23.13 3.36
N GLY A 780 12.69 22.55 2.94
CA GLY A 780 13.53 21.81 3.86
C GLY A 780 14.51 20.86 3.16
N PHE A 781 14.89 19.84 3.91
CA PHE A 781 15.80 18.81 3.45
C PHE A 781 15.27 17.42 3.81
N GLN A 782 15.33 16.50 2.86
CA GLN A 782 15.23 15.06 3.11
C GLN A 782 16.63 14.48 3.23
N ASN A 783 16.78 13.48 4.10
CA ASN A 783 18.05 12.80 4.37
C ASN A 783 19.21 13.78 4.65
N ILE A 784 19.07 14.70 5.62
CA ILE A 784 20.08 15.70 5.99
C ILE A 784 21.40 15.02 6.34
N THR A 785 21.34 13.85 6.95
CA THR A 785 22.50 13.05 7.34
C THR A 785 23.27 12.47 6.15
N ASN A 786 22.69 12.56 4.94
CA ASN A 786 23.22 11.95 3.72
C ASN A 786 23.56 10.45 3.92
N ALA A 787 22.67 9.75 4.62
CA ALA A 787 22.76 8.34 4.90
C ALA A 787 22.42 7.56 3.63
N PHE A 788 23.41 7.19 2.85
CA PHE A 788 23.28 6.50 1.57
C PHE A 788 24.35 5.42 1.46
N GLN A 789 24.12 4.39 0.65
CA GLN A 789 25.08 3.32 0.42
C GLN A 789 26.35 3.89 -0.21
N ARG A 790 27.53 3.49 0.29
CA ARG A 790 28.83 4.03 -0.18
C ARG A 790 29.58 3.08 -1.09
N ASP A 791 29.29 1.79 -0.99
CA ASP A 791 29.93 0.69 -1.73
C ASP A 791 29.03 0.18 -2.86
N LEU A 792 28.34 1.11 -3.53
CA LEU A 792 27.59 0.82 -4.75
C LEU A 792 28.55 0.33 -5.83
N GLU A 793 28.18 -0.76 -6.49
CA GLU A 793 28.97 -1.27 -7.61
C GLU A 793 28.90 -0.36 -8.83
N ARG A 794 29.86 -0.54 -9.73
CA ARG A 794 30.09 0.32 -10.90
C ARG A 794 30.06 -0.48 -12.19
N GLY A 795 29.65 0.21 -13.25
CA GLY A 795 29.73 -0.29 -14.61
C GLY A 795 28.56 -1.24 -15.00
N PRO A 796 28.69 -1.84 -16.20
CA PRO A 796 27.59 -2.63 -16.79
C PRO A 796 27.44 -4.02 -16.20
N LEU A 797 28.46 -4.57 -15.55
CA LEU A 797 28.43 -5.92 -14.97
C LEU A 797 28.13 -5.91 -13.46
N ARG A 798 27.65 -4.78 -12.92
CA ARG A 798 27.33 -4.62 -11.50
C ARG A 798 26.20 -5.55 -11.05
N ASP A 799 26.26 -6.02 -9.79
CA ASP A 799 25.13 -6.66 -9.13
C ASP A 799 24.07 -5.60 -8.78
N ALA A 800 23.05 -5.47 -9.63
CA ALA A 800 21.98 -4.47 -9.47
C ALA A 800 21.15 -4.69 -8.20
N ASP A 801 21.15 -5.90 -7.67
CA ASP A 801 20.41 -6.28 -6.46
C ASP A 801 21.20 -6.00 -5.17
N TYR A 802 22.50 -5.70 -5.29
CA TYR A 802 23.31 -5.27 -4.16
C TYR A 802 23.02 -3.81 -3.80
N VAL A 803 21.78 -3.55 -3.42
CA VAL A 803 21.30 -2.25 -2.97
C VAL A 803 20.66 -2.36 -1.59
N TYR A 804 21.01 -1.41 -0.72
CA TYR A 804 20.55 -1.37 0.66
C TYR A 804 20.65 0.07 1.23
N GLY A 805 20.01 0.32 2.38
CA GLY A 805 20.01 1.64 3.00
C GLY A 805 18.85 2.53 2.53
N PRO A 806 18.88 3.82 2.85
CA PRO A 806 17.88 4.78 2.41
C PRO A 806 17.80 4.89 0.89
N GLY A 807 16.57 4.92 0.36
CA GLY A 807 16.33 4.92 -1.08
C GLY A 807 16.66 6.24 -1.80
N THR A 808 16.94 7.33 -1.05
CA THR A 808 17.29 8.63 -1.64
C THR A 808 18.45 9.28 -0.90
N PRO A 809 19.41 9.92 -1.60
CA PRO A 809 20.45 10.72 -0.98
C PRO A 809 19.89 12.01 -0.38
N ARG A 810 20.74 12.89 0.15
CA ARG A 810 20.33 14.21 0.63
C ARG A 810 19.67 15.00 -0.48
N CYS A 811 18.47 15.52 -0.19
CA CYS A 811 17.66 16.27 -1.14
C CYS A 811 17.12 17.55 -0.50
N ALA A 812 17.31 18.70 -1.14
CA ALA A 812 16.67 19.95 -0.77
C ALA A 812 15.36 20.10 -1.53
N PHE A 813 14.32 20.63 -0.88
CA PHE A 813 13.04 20.86 -1.53
C PHE A 813 12.41 22.21 -1.15
N LEU A 814 11.57 22.71 -2.07
CA LEU A 814 10.73 23.90 -1.89
C LEU A 814 9.37 23.64 -2.52
N GLY A 815 8.31 23.94 -1.79
CA GLY A 815 6.94 23.72 -2.24
C GLY A 815 6.01 24.87 -1.95
N VAL A 816 4.98 24.99 -2.78
CA VAL A 816 3.85 25.92 -2.59
C VAL A 816 2.55 25.14 -2.73
N LYS A 817 1.60 25.42 -1.83
CA LYS A 817 0.28 24.78 -1.84
C LYS A 817 -0.80 25.82 -1.62
N PHE A 818 -1.82 25.76 -2.47
CA PHE A 818 -3.04 26.57 -2.32
C PHE A 818 -4.19 25.68 -1.90
N SER A 819 -5.00 26.13 -0.99
CA SER A 819 -6.19 25.39 -0.54
C SER A 819 -7.38 26.33 -0.38
N TYR A 820 -8.56 25.82 -0.78
CA TYR A 820 -9.87 26.46 -0.70
C TYR A 820 -10.82 25.61 0.13
#